data_088375e6ee75b69242dc22e2891a73a2
#
_entry.id   088375e6ee75b69242dc22e2891a73a2
#
_cell.length_a   1.000
_cell.length_b   1.000
_cell.length_c   1.000
_cell.angle_alpha   90.00
_cell.angle_beta   90.00
_cell.angle_gamma   90.00
#
_symmetry.space_group_name_H-M   'P 1'
#
loop_
_entity.id
_entity.type
_entity.pdbx_description
1 polymer ?
#
loop_
_entity_poly.entity_id
_entity_poly.type
_entity_poly.pdbx_seq_one_letter_code
_entity_poly.pdbx_strand_id
1 'polypeptide(L)'
;MAKRPRDPRSTASAASQFHTLRQIPSIGPAQCRQIVAVLDADGRGTRVQQRRDEVHGEVMEHLQVMDLPAKDPASKVQVSYMSVAGVLQAKCNACPLFHDCLRAIAQERDNQLTLVVYLDECTPGNVLSPDNARKSNLTYWTILQLPHIYLEDTWLTLSVSRTSEISALRHGMVTLAAALLRAVRAETVSGVPVELSGSAELLFFDRVLLLADHEGLRAATGCKGSSGMKPCLKCANVMNTGYGIVRWHVTVAEPDITSFVPQTQNSLRAAIDHLSTMPTKTSLGEAEKRLGWKLEEASASFLLAPDMQEWCELDSCTFDAMHALWSNGIVGQELGYWYTALRRKANLSLTDMRRYVELGWHGVGRARGINLLSLFTVHLWREGADFRGDAGQALFVLSICVQFSEDIAIGLCADMRREHSSLEALHRVCLCVLETKRDTAHGSHLARLQAEHIRSFAAVYGADKVRPKLHYSLHLQQQCWKWGRLVDCFTCERKHRAFKRVARRQQMLARFSQQCLLELASAELRSKQPAKRLLWRLDGRTTENVDVGTALGATAPATLAPRALGPDTISRGDVLIPSPAEAFEVLGVTSVDSRILLLIHVLEPADLHFNTTRSGRSKWTRASTRLHAVHIESVASAPRAMHMREERIGNTTHIWLLE
;
A
#
# COMPACT_ATOMS: atom_id res chain seq x y z
N MET A 1 18.00 -59.50 8.93
CA MET A 1 17.76 -58.18 8.29
C MET A 1 17.77 -57.08 9.35
N ALA A 2 18.86 -56.34 9.45
CA ALA A 2 19.04 -55.28 10.43
C ALA A 2 18.31 -54.01 9.96
N LYS A 3 17.43 -53.45 10.83
CA LYS A 3 16.76 -52.18 10.56
C LYS A 3 17.82 -51.05 10.61
N ARG A 4 17.96 -50.31 9.50
CA ARG A 4 18.77 -49.08 9.45
C ARG A 4 18.25 -48.06 10.48
N PRO A 5 19.12 -47.38 11.22
CA PRO A 5 18.68 -46.27 12.12
C PRO A 5 18.10 -45.12 11.29
N ARG A 6 16.94 -44.62 11.71
CA ARG A 6 16.28 -43.48 11.07
C ARG A 6 17.05 -42.18 11.40
N ASP A 7 17.36 -41.41 10.36
CA ASP A 7 18.02 -40.11 10.43
C ASP A 7 17.12 -39.11 11.22
N PRO A 8 17.62 -38.52 12.33
CA PRO A 8 16.84 -37.54 13.13
C PRO A 8 16.47 -36.28 12.37
N ARG A 9 17.04 -36.02 11.17
CA ARG A 9 16.68 -34.87 10.32
C ARG A 9 15.31 -35.02 9.65
N SER A 10 14.69 -36.21 9.65
CA SER A 10 13.37 -36.43 9.04
C SER A 10 12.19 -35.93 9.85
N THR A 11 12.35 -35.64 11.14
CA THR A 11 11.24 -35.24 12.03
C THR A 11 10.95 -33.74 12.03
N ALA A 12 11.92 -32.88 11.71
CA ALA A 12 11.69 -31.45 11.49
C ALA A 12 10.90 -31.15 10.21
N SER A 13 10.88 -32.09 9.27
CA SER A 13 10.25 -31.98 7.97
C SER A 13 8.72 -32.08 8.00
N ALA A 14 8.11 -32.84 8.91
CA ALA A 14 6.67 -33.13 8.88
C ALA A 14 5.79 -31.95 9.34
N ALA A 15 6.19 -31.24 10.40
CA ALA A 15 5.47 -30.03 10.86
C ALA A 15 5.64 -28.87 9.87
N SER A 16 6.84 -28.73 9.28
CA SER A 16 7.10 -27.77 8.20
C SER A 16 6.31 -28.11 6.94
N GLN A 17 6.23 -29.39 6.57
CA GLN A 17 5.45 -29.87 5.44
C GLN A 17 3.95 -29.67 5.65
N PHE A 18 3.42 -29.86 6.86
CA PHE A 18 2.01 -29.66 7.16
C PHE A 18 1.62 -28.18 7.12
N HIS A 19 2.48 -27.29 7.59
CA HIS A 19 2.28 -25.83 7.45
C HIS A 19 2.32 -25.42 5.96
N THR A 20 3.21 -26.02 5.19
CA THR A 20 3.32 -25.83 3.73
C THR A 20 2.07 -26.38 3.01
N LEU A 21 1.55 -27.54 3.40
CA LEU A 21 0.32 -28.11 2.83
C LEU A 21 -0.90 -27.21 3.07
N ARG A 22 -1.01 -26.56 4.23
CA ARG A 22 -2.05 -25.55 4.49
C ARG A 22 -1.93 -24.28 3.64
N GLN A 23 -0.76 -24.03 3.09
CA GLN A 23 -0.51 -22.87 2.21
C GLN A 23 -0.82 -23.17 0.74
N ILE A 24 -1.07 -24.43 0.36
CA ILE A 24 -1.42 -24.80 -1.00
C ILE A 24 -2.88 -24.44 -1.26
N PRO A 25 -3.19 -23.53 -2.20
CA PRO A 25 -4.55 -23.05 -2.44
C PRO A 25 -5.53 -24.15 -2.88
N SER A 26 -5.03 -25.26 -3.41
CA SER A 26 -5.82 -26.38 -3.94
C SER A 26 -6.27 -27.40 -2.89
N ILE A 27 -5.80 -27.33 -1.64
CA ILE A 27 -6.20 -28.26 -0.58
C ILE A 27 -7.39 -27.68 0.19
N GLY A 28 -8.57 -28.19 -0.08
CA GLY A 28 -9.79 -27.80 0.60
C GLY A 28 -9.87 -28.28 2.06
N PRO A 29 -10.80 -27.72 2.88
CA PRO A 29 -10.95 -28.06 4.30
C PRO A 29 -11.21 -29.55 4.58
N ALA A 30 -11.87 -30.28 3.65
CA ALA A 30 -12.13 -31.70 3.77
C ALA A 30 -10.85 -32.53 3.58
N GLN A 31 -10.02 -32.16 2.62
CA GLN A 31 -8.74 -32.81 2.37
C GLN A 31 -7.75 -32.53 3.51
N CYS A 32 -7.73 -31.32 4.06
CA CYS A 32 -6.97 -31.03 5.27
C CYS A 32 -7.39 -31.93 6.43
N ARG A 33 -8.71 -32.16 6.65
CA ARG A 33 -9.21 -33.07 7.70
C ARG A 33 -8.77 -34.51 7.46
N GLN A 34 -8.81 -35.03 6.23
CA GLN A 34 -8.32 -36.36 5.90
C GLN A 34 -6.82 -36.52 6.15
N ILE A 35 -6.02 -35.52 5.75
CA ILE A 35 -4.58 -35.50 6.02
C ILE A 35 -4.30 -35.44 7.52
N VAL A 36 -5.06 -34.65 8.28
CA VAL A 36 -4.96 -34.58 9.75
C VAL A 36 -5.34 -35.93 10.36
N ALA A 37 -6.43 -36.57 9.93
CA ALA A 37 -6.85 -37.88 10.43
C ALA A 37 -5.80 -38.97 10.17
N VAL A 38 -5.16 -38.97 8.99
CA VAL A 38 -4.07 -39.90 8.68
C VAL A 38 -2.82 -39.61 9.54
N LEU A 39 -2.51 -38.33 9.79
CA LEU A 39 -1.39 -37.93 10.64
C LEU A 39 -1.67 -38.19 12.12
N ASP A 40 -2.94 -38.09 12.57
CA ASP A 40 -3.36 -38.43 13.94
C ASP A 40 -3.30 -39.93 14.21
N ALA A 41 -3.67 -40.75 13.24
CA ALA A 41 -3.53 -42.23 13.34
C ALA A 41 -2.06 -42.67 13.54
N ASP A 42 -1.10 -41.86 13.04
CA ASP A 42 0.34 -42.09 13.22
C ASP A 42 0.93 -41.34 14.45
N GLY A 43 0.12 -40.69 15.28
CA GLY A 43 0.56 -39.86 16.40
C GLY A 43 1.28 -38.56 15.97
N ARG A 44 1.22 -38.21 14.69
CA ARG A 44 1.85 -37.01 14.15
C ARG A 44 0.97 -35.77 14.27
N GLY A 45 -0.34 -35.92 14.29
CA GLY A 45 -1.31 -34.84 14.46
C GLY A 45 -1.23 -34.21 15.84
N THR A 46 -1.07 -35.02 16.88
CA THR A 46 -0.89 -34.56 18.27
C THR A 46 0.34 -33.64 18.41
N ARG A 47 1.46 -34.02 17.77
CA ARG A 47 2.69 -33.19 17.76
C ARG A 47 2.51 -31.86 17.00
N VAL A 48 1.73 -31.85 15.92
CA VAL A 48 1.41 -30.63 15.16
C VAL A 48 0.53 -29.69 16.01
N GLN A 49 -0.45 -30.25 16.72
CA GLN A 49 -1.30 -29.47 17.61
C GLN A 49 -0.50 -28.94 18.81
N GLN A 50 0.31 -29.76 19.46
CA GLN A 50 1.20 -29.33 20.55
C GLN A 50 2.12 -28.19 20.11
N ARG A 51 2.74 -28.30 18.94
CA ARG A 51 3.59 -27.21 18.42
C ARG A 51 2.80 -25.96 18.05
N ARG A 52 1.55 -26.08 17.63
CA ARG A 52 0.66 -24.95 17.42
C ARG A 52 0.30 -24.28 18.75
N ASP A 53 0.04 -25.06 19.77
CA ASP A 53 -0.31 -24.58 21.11
C ASP A 53 0.90 -23.91 21.78
N GLU A 54 2.10 -24.48 21.63
CA GLU A 54 3.35 -23.85 22.07
C GLU A 54 3.57 -22.48 21.42
N VAL A 55 3.33 -22.37 20.14
CA VAL A 55 3.51 -21.13 19.37
C VAL A 55 2.42 -20.10 19.61
N HIS A 56 1.18 -20.55 19.79
CA HIS A 56 0.12 -19.67 20.27
C HIS A 56 0.41 -19.23 21.71
N GLY A 57 1.05 -20.08 22.54
CA GLY A 57 1.49 -19.74 23.88
C GLY A 57 2.41 -18.53 23.89
N GLU A 58 3.48 -18.54 23.06
CA GLU A 58 4.42 -17.41 22.93
C GLU A 58 3.72 -16.11 22.55
N VAL A 59 2.68 -16.17 21.69
CA VAL A 59 1.95 -14.99 21.24
C VAL A 59 0.84 -14.59 22.20
N MET A 60 0.25 -15.56 22.93
CA MET A 60 -0.79 -15.33 23.93
C MET A 60 -0.33 -14.41 25.07
N GLU A 61 0.95 -14.40 25.42
CA GLU A 61 1.51 -13.50 26.43
C GLU A 61 1.35 -12.03 26.06
N HIS A 62 1.29 -11.73 24.76
CA HIS A 62 1.13 -10.37 24.23
C HIS A 62 -0.30 -10.01 23.90
N LEU A 63 -1.24 -10.97 24.01
CA LEU A 63 -2.66 -10.73 23.74
C LEU A 63 -3.29 -9.99 24.91
N GLN A 64 -3.92 -8.86 24.61
CA GLN A 64 -4.71 -8.08 25.54
C GLN A 64 -6.19 -8.11 25.17
N VAL A 65 -7.06 -7.96 26.13
CA VAL A 65 -8.51 -7.89 25.94
C VAL A 65 -9.06 -6.67 26.66
N MET A 66 -9.88 -5.90 25.98
CA MET A 66 -10.58 -4.76 26.55
C MET A 66 -12.09 -4.89 26.41
N ASP A 67 -12.81 -4.44 27.44
CA ASP A 67 -14.27 -4.37 27.44
C ASP A 67 -14.71 -2.97 27.01
N LEU A 68 -15.38 -2.86 25.86
CA LEU A 68 -15.85 -1.61 25.30
C LEU A 68 -17.37 -1.45 25.46
N PRO A 69 -17.87 -0.20 25.60
CA PRO A 69 -19.30 0.05 25.77
C PRO A 69 -20.09 -0.37 24.52
N ALA A 70 -21.11 -1.21 24.72
CA ALA A 70 -22.03 -1.59 23.65
C ALA A 70 -23.14 -0.53 23.47
N LYS A 71 -23.94 -0.66 22.41
CA LYS A 71 -25.15 0.13 22.18
C LYS A 71 -26.17 -0.07 23.29
N ASP A 72 -26.30 -1.31 23.75
CA ASP A 72 -27.04 -1.63 24.97
C ASP A 72 -26.15 -1.27 26.17
N PRO A 73 -26.57 -0.29 27.01
CA PRO A 73 -25.75 0.18 28.13
C PRO A 73 -25.44 -0.89 29.18
N ALA A 74 -26.26 -1.96 29.24
CA ALA A 74 -26.03 -3.10 30.15
C ALA A 74 -25.00 -4.10 29.64
N SER A 75 -24.58 -3.95 28.41
CA SER A 75 -23.67 -4.88 27.71
C SER A 75 -22.32 -4.28 27.43
N LYS A 76 -21.32 -5.16 27.23
CA LYS A 76 -19.98 -4.80 26.77
C LYS A 76 -19.60 -5.68 25.59
N VAL A 77 -18.75 -5.15 24.71
CA VAL A 77 -18.13 -5.90 23.61
C VAL A 77 -16.68 -6.10 23.94
N GLN A 78 -16.23 -7.35 23.96
CA GLN A 78 -14.81 -7.67 24.13
C GLN A 78 -14.06 -7.51 22.83
N VAL A 79 -12.97 -6.75 22.87
CA VAL A 79 -12.06 -6.56 21.74
C VAL A 79 -10.67 -7.02 22.14
N SER A 80 -10.08 -7.86 21.30
CA SER A 80 -8.71 -8.34 21.48
C SER A 80 -7.74 -7.50 20.65
N TYR A 81 -6.57 -7.20 21.24
CA TYR A 81 -5.48 -6.54 20.55
C TYR A 81 -4.13 -7.09 21.03
N MET A 82 -3.08 -6.85 20.23
CA MET A 82 -1.71 -7.23 20.59
C MET A 82 -1.01 -6.07 21.27
N SER A 83 -0.35 -6.32 22.40
CA SER A 83 0.53 -5.34 23.04
C SER A 83 1.63 -4.91 22.08
N VAL A 84 1.75 -3.60 21.83
CA VAL A 84 2.79 -3.02 20.96
C VAL A 84 4.16 -3.29 21.56
N ALA A 85 4.32 -3.07 22.86
CA ALA A 85 5.57 -3.28 23.57
C ALA A 85 6.00 -4.75 23.52
N GLY A 86 5.07 -5.68 23.87
CA GLY A 86 5.35 -7.11 23.86
C GLY A 86 5.69 -7.66 22.48
N VAL A 87 4.92 -7.27 21.46
CA VAL A 87 5.15 -7.71 20.06
C VAL A 87 6.45 -7.12 19.50
N LEU A 88 6.80 -5.86 19.84
CA LEU A 88 8.05 -5.24 19.42
C LEU A 88 9.26 -6.00 19.95
N GLN A 89 9.27 -6.28 21.26
CA GLN A 89 10.33 -7.08 21.88
C GLN A 89 10.42 -8.48 21.28
N ALA A 90 9.29 -9.18 21.14
CA ALA A 90 9.24 -10.51 20.53
C ALA A 90 9.75 -10.50 19.09
N LYS A 91 9.43 -9.45 18.30
CA LYS A 91 9.91 -9.30 16.93
C LYS A 91 11.42 -9.05 16.87
N CYS A 92 11.97 -8.25 17.76
CA CYS A 92 13.42 -8.04 17.90
C CYS A 92 14.14 -9.35 18.21
N ASN A 93 13.62 -10.13 19.15
CA ASN A 93 14.20 -11.43 19.54
C ASN A 93 14.13 -12.45 18.39
N ALA A 94 13.04 -12.44 17.63
CA ALA A 94 12.82 -13.40 16.53
C ALA A 94 13.57 -13.06 15.24
N CYS A 95 13.94 -11.79 15.03
CA CYS A 95 14.49 -11.29 13.77
C CYS A 95 15.67 -10.32 14.00
N PRO A 96 16.92 -10.82 14.03
CA PRO A 96 18.12 -10.00 14.25
C PRO A 96 18.22 -8.80 13.30
N LEU A 97 17.83 -8.94 12.03
CA LEU A 97 17.86 -7.83 11.08
C LEU A 97 16.85 -6.72 11.42
N PHE A 98 15.66 -7.08 11.86
CA PHE A 98 14.69 -6.09 12.33
C PHE A 98 15.24 -5.36 13.57
N HIS A 99 15.84 -6.13 14.49
CA HIS A 99 16.51 -5.60 15.67
C HIS A 99 17.63 -4.63 15.30
N ASP A 100 18.54 -5.00 14.39
CA ASP A 100 19.66 -4.14 13.98
C ASP A 100 19.18 -2.87 13.27
N CYS A 101 18.15 -2.99 12.40
CA CYS A 101 17.52 -1.81 11.80
C CYS A 101 16.91 -0.89 12.86
N LEU A 102 16.18 -1.44 13.81
CA LEU A 102 15.55 -0.67 14.88
C LEU A 102 16.58 0.05 15.73
N ARG A 103 17.66 -0.64 16.11
CA ARG A 103 18.79 -0.07 16.87
C ARG A 103 19.41 1.11 16.12
N ALA A 104 19.74 0.95 14.85
CA ALA A 104 20.34 2.02 14.04
C ALA A 104 19.43 3.26 13.98
N ILE A 105 18.13 3.07 13.79
CA ILE A 105 17.16 4.17 13.73
C ILE A 105 17.00 4.83 15.10
N ALA A 106 16.93 4.03 16.17
CA ALA A 106 16.80 4.54 17.54
C ALA A 106 18.00 5.44 17.89
N GLN A 107 19.21 5.01 17.58
CA GLN A 107 20.42 5.81 17.76
C GLN A 107 20.42 7.10 16.94
N GLU A 108 19.97 7.04 15.66
CA GLU A 108 19.87 8.23 14.79
C GLU A 108 18.87 9.26 15.31
N ARG A 109 17.84 8.82 16.03
CA ARG A 109 16.69 9.61 16.47
C ARG A 109 16.60 9.84 17.97
N ASP A 110 17.68 9.62 18.71
CA ASP A 110 17.69 9.73 20.18
C ASP A 110 16.51 8.99 20.82
N ASN A 111 16.21 7.79 20.32
CA ASN A 111 15.11 6.92 20.74
C ASN A 111 13.68 7.52 20.54
N GLN A 112 13.53 8.62 19.78
CA GLN A 112 12.24 9.27 19.48
C GLN A 112 11.71 8.76 18.14
N LEU A 113 10.65 7.98 18.17
CA LEU A 113 10.09 7.31 17.02
C LEU A 113 8.62 7.71 16.81
N THR A 114 8.14 7.57 15.60
CA THR A 114 6.73 7.82 15.23
C THR A 114 6.05 6.50 14.90
N LEU A 115 4.95 6.23 15.56
CA LEU A 115 4.12 5.08 15.24
C LEU A 115 3.22 5.37 14.03
N VAL A 116 3.06 4.41 13.14
CA VAL A 116 2.04 4.44 12.10
C VAL A 116 0.99 3.40 12.42
N VAL A 117 -0.26 3.82 12.55
CA VAL A 117 -1.41 2.92 12.74
C VAL A 117 -2.28 2.98 11.49
N TYR A 118 -2.56 1.84 10.90
CA TYR A 118 -3.43 1.70 9.73
C TYR A 118 -4.71 0.98 10.09
N LEU A 119 -5.83 1.50 9.58
CA LEU A 119 -7.18 0.95 9.77
C LEU A 119 -7.83 0.70 8.43
N ASP A 120 -8.35 -0.51 8.21
CA ASP A 120 -9.14 -0.80 7.02
C ASP A 120 -10.09 -1.97 7.20
N GLU A 121 -11.14 -2.00 6.39
CA GLU A 121 -12.14 -3.05 6.38
C GLU A 121 -11.85 -4.08 5.28
N CYS A 122 -11.75 -5.35 5.66
CA CYS A 122 -11.45 -6.44 4.74
C CYS A 122 -12.55 -7.50 4.74
N THR A 123 -13.06 -7.82 3.56
CA THR A 123 -14.03 -8.91 3.37
C THR A 123 -13.32 -10.17 2.87
N PRO A 124 -13.35 -11.28 3.60
CA PRO A 124 -12.91 -12.57 3.11
C PRO A 124 -13.80 -13.06 1.96
N GLY A 125 -13.27 -13.98 1.16
CA GLY A 125 -13.95 -14.44 -0.03
C GLY A 125 -13.34 -13.85 -1.31
N ASN A 126 -14.03 -13.97 -2.42
CA ASN A 126 -13.71 -13.30 -3.67
C ASN A 126 -14.81 -12.28 -3.98
N VAL A 127 -14.61 -11.47 -5.02
CA VAL A 127 -15.56 -10.42 -5.43
C VAL A 127 -16.95 -10.98 -5.78
N LEU A 128 -17.01 -12.21 -6.28
CA LEU A 128 -18.26 -12.88 -6.69
C LEU A 128 -18.97 -13.59 -5.53
N SER A 129 -18.23 -13.89 -4.45
CA SER A 129 -18.77 -14.57 -3.26
C SER A 129 -18.10 -14.02 -1.99
N PRO A 130 -18.47 -12.78 -1.58
CA PRO A 130 -17.95 -12.18 -0.37
C PRO A 130 -18.52 -12.86 0.89
N ASP A 131 -17.66 -13.10 1.88
CA ASP A 131 -18.08 -13.64 3.18
C ASP A 131 -18.33 -12.49 4.18
N ASN A 132 -19.52 -11.91 4.12
CA ASN A 132 -19.89 -10.78 4.97
C ASN A 132 -19.99 -11.13 6.46
N ALA A 133 -20.22 -12.41 6.83
CA ALA A 133 -20.23 -12.83 8.23
C ALA A 133 -18.82 -12.75 8.88
N ARG A 134 -17.78 -12.82 8.05
CA ARG A 134 -16.37 -12.70 8.45
C ARG A 134 -15.73 -11.38 8.06
N LYS A 135 -16.52 -10.44 7.55
CA LYS A 135 -16.08 -9.08 7.27
C LYS A 135 -15.53 -8.45 8.53
N SER A 136 -14.30 -7.93 8.49
CA SER A 136 -13.57 -7.45 9.66
C SER A 136 -12.81 -6.18 9.36
N ASN A 137 -12.69 -5.32 10.36
CA ASN A 137 -11.72 -4.26 10.37
C ASN A 137 -10.38 -4.80 10.87
N LEU A 138 -9.32 -4.47 10.17
CA LEU A 138 -7.95 -4.84 10.47
C LEU A 138 -7.18 -3.61 10.88
N THR A 139 -6.52 -3.69 12.01
CA THR A 139 -5.63 -2.64 12.47
C THR A 139 -4.20 -3.16 12.42
N TYR A 140 -3.35 -2.50 11.64
CA TYR A 140 -1.91 -2.77 11.58
C TYR A 140 -1.12 -1.60 12.12
N TRP A 141 0.10 -1.85 12.55
CA TRP A 141 1.02 -0.80 12.96
C TRP A 141 2.44 -1.08 12.48
N THR A 142 3.24 -0.02 12.39
CA THR A 142 4.65 -0.05 12.07
C THR A 142 5.34 1.20 12.62
N ILE A 143 6.65 1.29 12.45
CA ILE A 143 7.45 2.46 12.82
C ILE A 143 7.76 3.24 11.55
N LEU A 144 7.45 4.55 11.53
CA LEU A 144 7.58 5.41 10.36
C LEU A 144 9.00 5.45 9.80
N GLN A 145 9.98 5.46 10.67
CA GLN A 145 11.40 5.59 10.33
C GLN A 145 12.02 4.32 9.73
N LEU A 146 11.33 3.16 9.80
CA LEU A 146 11.86 1.93 9.21
C LEU A 146 12.13 2.11 7.71
N PRO A 147 13.35 1.82 7.21
CA PRO A 147 13.72 2.05 5.81
C PRO A 147 12.86 1.24 4.83
N HIS A 148 12.36 0.10 5.29
CA HIS A 148 11.60 -0.85 4.49
C HIS A 148 10.11 -0.90 4.86
N ILE A 149 9.51 0.23 5.22
CA ILE A 149 8.08 0.34 5.58
C ILE A 149 7.12 -0.17 4.47
N TYR A 150 7.59 -0.26 3.24
CA TYR A 150 6.85 -0.81 2.09
C TYR A 150 6.84 -2.35 2.04
N LEU A 151 7.52 -3.05 2.97
CA LEU A 151 7.47 -4.50 3.10
C LEU A 151 6.36 -4.92 4.07
N GLU A 152 5.63 -5.99 3.72
CA GLU A 152 4.54 -6.53 4.55
C GLU A 152 5.01 -6.99 5.95
N ASP A 153 6.26 -7.45 6.03
CA ASP A 153 6.84 -8.01 7.25
C ASP A 153 7.25 -6.96 8.30
N THR A 154 7.29 -5.67 7.92
CA THR A 154 7.54 -4.56 8.84
C THR A 154 6.24 -4.03 9.48
N TRP A 155 5.09 -4.45 8.96
CA TRP A 155 3.80 -4.13 9.53
C TRP A 155 3.33 -5.28 10.42
N LEU A 156 2.89 -4.95 11.62
CA LEU A 156 2.44 -5.91 12.62
C LEU A 156 0.95 -5.74 12.87
N THR A 157 0.25 -6.84 13.13
CA THR A 157 -1.20 -6.80 13.37
C THR A 157 -1.46 -6.36 14.81
N LEU A 158 -2.19 -5.24 14.97
CA LEU A 158 -2.63 -4.73 16.27
C LEU A 158 -3.93 -5.39 16.71
N SER A 159 -4.95 -5.39 15.82
CA SER A 159 -6.28 -5.92 16.15
C SER A 159 -6.99 -6.46 14.91
N VAL A 160 -7.88 -7.41 15.14
CA VAL A 160 -8.87 -7.92 14.20
C VAL A 160 -10.22 -7.84 14.89
N SER A 161 -11.17 -7.08 14.32
CA SER A 161 -12.53 -6.95 14.88
C SER A 161 -13.57 -7.13 13.78
N ARG A 162 -14.51 -8.06 13.95
CA ARG A 162 -15.58 -8.24 12.95
C ARG A 162 -16.46 -6.99 12.86
N THR A 163 -16.93 -6.69 11.65
CA THR A 163 -17.87 -5.59 11.43
C THR A 163 -19.13 -5.71 12.31
N SER A 164 -19.58 -6.93 12.59
CA SER A 164 -20.69 -7.17 13.51
C SER A 164 -20.36 -6.78 14.97
N GLU A 165 -19.14 -7.03 15.44
CA GLU A 165 -18.67 -6.62 16.77
C GLU A 165 -18.58 -5.10 16.86
N ILE A 166 -17.99 -4.46 15.83
CA ILE A 166 -17.91 -3.00 15.74
C ILE A 166 -19.30 -2.36 15.70
N SER A 167 -20.23 -2.96 14.95
CA SER A 167 -21.61 -2.47 14.86
C SER A 167 -22.38 -2.59 16.19
N ALA A 168 -21.96 -3.46 17.10
CA ALA A 168 -22.52 -3.56 18.44
C ALA A 168 -21.97 -2.50 19.42
N LEU A 169 -20.83 -1.86 19.11
CA LEU A 169 -20.25 -0.79 19.92
C LEU A 169 -21.12 0.48 19.89
N ARG A 170 -21.13 1.25 20.96
CA ARG A 170 -21.97 2.45 21.15
C ARG A 170 -21.84 3.46 20.00
N HIS A 171 -20.62 3.80 19.59
CA HIS A 171 -20.34 4.69 18.46
C HIS A 171 -19.51 3.98 17.37
N GLY A 172 -19.65 2.65 17.27
CA GLY A 172 -19.03 1.86 16.22
C GLY A 172 -17.51 2.02 16.15
N MET A 173 -17.02 2.35 14.95
CA MET A 173 -15.58 2.45 14.67
C MET A 173 -14.88 3.54 15.46
N VAL A 174 -15.56 4.63 15.83
CA VAL A 174 -15.00 5.70 16.66
C VAL A 174 -14.59 5.13 18.03
N THR A 175 -15.47 4.36 18.68
CA THR A 175 -15.16 3.72 19.97
C THR A 175 -13.98 2.77 19.85
N LEU A 176 -13.94 1.94 18.82
CA LEU A 176 -12.83 1.00 18.58
C LEU A 176 -11.50 1.74 18.38
N ALA A 177 -11.46 2.71 17.46
CA ALA A 177 -10.26 3.47 17.16
C ALA A 177 -9.73 4.23 18.37
N ALA A 178 -10.62 4.92 19.12
CA ALA A 178 -10.23 5.65 20.32
C ALA A 178 -9.68 4.71 21.40
N ALA A 179 -10.27 3.54 21.59
CA ALA A 179 -9.82 2.57 22.58
C ALA A 179 -8.45 1.97 22.22
N LEU A 180 -8.27 1.55 20.96
CA LEU A 180 -6.99 0.99 20.49
C LEU A 180 -5.87 2.03 20.57
N LEU A 181 -6.11 3.27 20.12
CA LEU A 181 -5.11 4.34 20.18
C LEU A 181 -4.73 4.69 21.63
N ARG A 182 -5.71 4.73 22.56
CA ARG A 182 -5.43 4.92 23.99
C ARG A 182 -4.62 3.78 24.60
N ALA A 183 -4.95 2.54 24.26
CA ALA A 183 -4.20 1.38 24.72
C ALA A 183 -2.74 1.43 24.25
N VAL A 184 -2.53 1.72 22.97
CA VAL A 184 -1.19 1.88 22.39
C VAL A 184 -0.44 3.01 23.07
N ARG A 185 -1.07 4.18 23.26
CA ARG A 185 -0.45 5.33 23.96
C ARG A 185 -0.07 4.97 25.39
N ALA A 186 -0.95 4.31 26.13
CA ALA A 186 -0.68 3.90 27.50
C ALA A 186 0.54 2.98 27.61
N GLU A 187 0.75 2.10 26.65
CA GLU A 187 1.93 1.23 26.59
C GLU A 187 3.21 1.97 26.18
N THR A 188 3.10 3.06 25.40
CA THR A 188 4.26 3.67 24.73
C THR A 188 4.68 5.02 25.31
N VAL A 189 3.83 5.67 26.12
CA VAL A 189 4.07 7.01 26.66
C VAL A 189 5.27 7.08 27.62
N SER A 190 5.49 6.02 28.38
CA SER A 190 6.61 5.93 29.34
C SER A 190 7.89 5.35 28.72
N GLY A 191 7.87 5.12 27.41
CA GLY A 191 8.91 4.41 26.69
C GLY A 191 8.72 2.89 26.72
N VAL A 192 8.95 2.26 25.58
CA VAL A 192 8.90 0.81 25.41
C VAL A 192 10.31 0.27 25.66
N PRO A 193 10.53 -0.56 26.69
CA PRO A 193 11.83 -1.18 26.91
C PRO A 193 12.09 -2.21 25.81
N VAL A 194 13.18 -2.06 25.08
CA VAL A 194 13.64 -3.01 24.07
C VAL A 194 15.12 -3.32 24.35
N GLU A 195 15.46 -4.58 24.34
CA GLU A 195 16.85 -5.01 24.54
C GLU A 195 17.61 -4.78 23.22
N LEU A 196 18.38 -3.69 23.19
CA LEU A 196 19.23 -3.30 22.06
C LEU A 196 20.69 -3.32 22.53
N SER A 197 21.57 -3.99 21.79
CA SER A 197 23.02 -4.04 22.10
C SER A 197 23.40 -4.61 23.48
N GLY A 198 22.57 -5.50 24.06
CA GLY A 198 22.81 -6.09 25.37
C GLY A 198 22.44 -5.19 26.55
N SER A 199 21.82 -4.06 26.30
CA SER A 199 21.21 -3.18 27.30
C SER A 199 19.75 -2.92 26.98
N ALA A 200 18.91 -2.76 27.99
CA ALA A 200 17.52 -2.33 27.81
C ALA A 200 17.52 -0.82 27.54
N GLU A 201 17.06 -0.44 26.34
CA GLU A 201 16.85 0.94 25.94
C GLU A 201 15.35 1.25 25.93
N LEU A 202 14.98 2.49 26.27
CA LEU A 202 13.60 2.96 26.20
C LEU A 202 13.36 3.64 24.85
N LEU A 203 12.46 3.10 24.06
CA LEU A 203 11.99 3.69 22.81
C LEU A 203 10.72 4.49 23.08
N PHE A 204 10.73 5.77 22.75
CA PHE A 204 9.61 6.68 22.94
C PHE A 204 8.84 6.89 21.63
N PHE A 205 7.53 6.79 21.70
CA PHE A 205 6.65 7.09 20.56
C PHE A 205 5.88 8.37 20.87
N ASP A 206 6.50 9.50 20.54
CA ASP A 206 6.00 10.84 20.83
C ASP A 206 4.77 11.22 19.99
N ARG A 207 4.61 10.59 18.83
CA ARG A 207 3.53 10.85 17.87
C ARG A 207 3.01 9.58 17.21
N VAL A 208 1.76 9.67 16.75
CA VAL A 208 1.17 8.67 15.89
C VAL A 208 0.71 9.27 14.56
N LEU A 209 0.95 8.56 13.47
CA LEU A 209 0.35 8.80 12.18
C LEU A 209 -0.78 7.79 12.00
N LEU A 210 -2.03 8.27 11.91
CA LEU A 210 -3.19 7.45 11.61
C LEU A 210 -3.43 7.44 10.11
N LEU A 211 -3.20 6.31 9.47
CA LEU A 211 -3.36 6.08 8.04
C LEU A 211 -4.62 5.25 7.79
N ALA A 212 -5.49 5.72 6.93
CA ALA A 212 -6.62 4.95 6.43
C ALA A 212 -7.11 5.53 5.10
N ASP A 213 -7.97 4.79 4.42
CA ASP A 213 -8.76 5.39 3.36
C ASP A 213 -9.69 6.48 3.92
N HIS A 214 -10.29 7.27 3.06
CA HIS A 214 -11.16 8.37 3.54
C HIS A 214 -12.35 7.86 4.36
N GLU A 215 -12.94 6.74 3.98
CA GLU A 215 -14.08 6.17 4.71
C GLU A 215 -13.65 5.62 6.08
N GLY A 216 -12.46 5.03 6.17
CA GLY A 216 -11.87 4.60 7.43
C GLY A 216 -11.59 5.77 8.37
N LEU A 217 -10.97 6.86 7.86
CA LEU A 217 -10.77 8.08 8.65
C LEU A 217 -12.10 8.67 9.12
N ARG A 218 -13.09 8.76 8.23
CA ARG A 218 -14.43 9.22 8.56
C ARG A 218 -15.07 8.38 9.68
N ALA A 219 -15.00 7.07 9.54
CA ALA A 219 -15.55 6.15 10.51
C ALA A 219 -14.84 6.23 11.87
N ALA A 220 -13.53 6.46 11.89
CA ALA A 220 -12.72 6.55 13.11
C ALA A 220 -12.85 7.90 13.85
N THR A 221 -13.23 8.97 13.14
CA THR A 221 -13.23 10.34 13.70
C THR A 221 -14.62 10.93 13.93
N GLY A 222 -15.66 10.35 13.36
CA GLY A 222 -17.03 10.91 13.38
C GLY A 222 -17.24 12.04 12.35
N CYS A 223 -16.34 12.22 11.40
CA CYS A 223 -16.53 13.12 10.26
C CYS A 223 -17.61 12.56 9.31
N LYS A 224 -18.45 13.41 8.72
CA LYS A 224 -19.48 12.98 7.75
C LYS A 224 -18.91 12.67 6.36
N GLY A 225 -17.74 13.20 6.04
CA GLY A 225 -17.09 12.98 4.75
C GLY A 225 -17.98 13.42 3.58
N SER A 226 -17.99 12.62 2.51
CA SER A 226 -18.76 12.91 1.29
C SER A 226 -20.29 12.99 1.51
N SER A 227 -20.82 12.46 2.61
CA SER A 227 -22.23 12.59 2.97
C SER A 227 -22.59 13.94 3.61
N GLY A 228 -21.58 14.75 3.96
CA GLY A 228 -21.72 16.11 4.45
C GLY A 228 -21.51 17.17 3.36
N MET A 229 -21.79 18.41 3.71
CA MET A 229 -21.44 19.55 2.84
C MET A 229 -19.93 19.80 2.86
N LYS A 230 -19.27 19.56 3.99
CA LYS A 230 -17.81 19.63 4.18
C LYS A 230 -17.23 18.24 4.16
N PRO A 231 -16.58 17.82 3.07
CA PRO A 231 -16.09 16.44 2.94
C PRO A 231 -14.73 16.22 3.60
N CYS A 232 -13.94 17.28 3.79
CA CYS A 232 -12.56 17.19 4.27
C CYS A 232 -12.47 17.34 5.78
N LEU A 233 -11.83 16.40 6.46
CA LEU A 233 -11.58 16.50 7.91
C LEU A 233 -10.48 17.53 8.27
N LYS A 234 -9.62 17.90 7.29
CA LYS A 234 -8.51 18.85 7.50
C LYS A 234 -8.83 20.29 7.16
N CYS A 235 -9.95 20.55 6.45
CA CYS A 235 -10.32 21.88 5.97
C CYS A 235 -11.65 22.35 6.54
N ALA A 236 -11.65 23.52 7.18
CA ALA A 236 -12.85 24.11 7.77
C ALA A 236 -13.78 24.78 6.74
N ASN A 237 -13.24 25.21 5.58
CA ASN A 237 -13.96 26.02 4.59
C ASN A 237 -14.20 25.33 3.23
N VAL A 238 -13.77 24.10 3.04
CA VAL A 238 -13.93 23.37 1.77
C VAL A 238 -15.26 22.64 1.72
N MET A 239 -16.03 22.87 0.66
CA MET A 239 -17.36 22.31 0.46
C MET A 239 -17.43 21.45 -0.80
N ASN A 240 -18.31 20.45 -0.78
CA ASN A 240 -18.67 19.70 -1.99
C ASN A 240 -19.26 20.63 -3.06
N THR A 241 -19.03 20.30 -4.33
CA THR A 241 -19.70 20.95 -5.45
C THR A 241 -21.22 20.78 -5.35
N GLY A 242 -21.98 21.77 -5.80
CA GLY A 242 -23.46 21.73 -5.76
C GLY A 242 -24.10 22.35 -4.52
N TYR A 243 -23.32 22.79 -3.52
CA TYR A 243 -23.83 23.60 -2.42
C TYR A 243 -23.49 25.07 -2.65
N GLY A 244 -24.40 25.97 -2.26
CA GLY A 244 -24.18 27.40 -2.37
C GLY A 244 -22.94 27.86 -1.58
N ILE A 245 -22.11 28.70 -2.21
CA ILE A 245 -20.87 29.20 -1.61
C ILE A 245 -21.20 30.40 -0.76
N VAL A 246 -20.81 30.37 0.51
CA VAL A 246 -20.80 31.52 1.43
C VAL A 246 -19.42 32.17 1.38
N ARG A 247 -19.33 33.47 1.64
CA ARG A 247 -18.17 34.35 1.40
C ARG A 247 -16.76 33.80 1.65
N TRP A 248 -16.57 32.89 2.58
CA TRP A 248 -15.27 32.36 2.96
C TRP A 248 -15.10 30.87 2.64
N HIS A 249 -16.10 30.26 1.99
CA HIS A 249 -16.04 28.86 1.55
C HIS A 249 -15.49 28.75 0.11
N VAL A 250 -14.76 27.70 -0.13
CA VAL A 250 -14.33 27.27 -1.45
C VAL A 250 -14.88 25.86 -1.73
N THR A 251 -14.88 25.44 -2.98
CA THR A 251 -15.32 24.07 -3.32
C THR A 251 -14.15 23.11 -3.37
N VAL A 252 -14.43 21.80 -3.41
CA VAL A 252 -13.41 20.76 -3.66
C VAL A 252 -12.70 20.91 -5.01
N ALA A 253 -13.21 21.76 -5.90
CA ALA A 253 -12.58 22.08 -7.18
C ALA A 253 -11.55 23.23 -7.09
N GLU A 254 -11.40 23.85 -5.91
CA GLU A 254 -10.38 24.88 -5.68
C GLU A 254 -8.99 24.26 -5.72
N PRO A 255 -8.11 24.67 -6.64
CA PRO A 255 -6.78 24.12 -6.75
C PRO A 255 -5.74 24.82 -5.87
N ASP A 256 -6.04 26.01 -5.35
CA ASP A 256 -5.11 26.79 -4.54
C ASP A 256 -5.19 26.40 -3.07
N ILE A 257 -4.17 25.72 -2.58
CA ILE A 257 -4.07 25.27 -1.19
C ILE A 257 -4.00 26.44 -0.19
N THR A 258 -3.61 27.65 -0.62
CA THR A 258 -3.53 28.82 0.24
C THR A 258 -4.91 29.40 0.60
N SER A 259 -5.94 29.03 -0.16
CA SER A 259 -7.33 29.39 0.11
C SER A 259 -7.99 28.50 1.18
N PHE A 260 -7.32 27.40 1.59
CA PHE A 260 -7.87 26.49 2.57
C PHE A 260 -7.63 26.97 3.99
N VAL A 261 -8.68 26.99 4.78
CA VAL A 261 -8.62 27.27 6.23
C VAL A 261 -8.45 25.91 6.94
N PRO A 262 -7.35 25.71 7.67
CA PRO A 262 -7.14 24.45 8.39
C PRO A 262 -8.24 24.21 9.45
N GLN A 263 -8.73 22.99 9.53
CA GLN A 263 -9.51 22.52 10.66
C GLN A 263 -8.56 22.34 11.86
N THR A 264 -8.88 22.99 12.97
CA THR A 264 -8.11 22.88 14.21
C THR A 264 -8.91 22.14 15.28
N GLN A 265 -8.23 21.71 16.35
CA GLN A 265 -8.87 21.11 17.52
C GLN A 265 -9.92 22.07 18.13
N ASN A 266 -9.61 23.37 18.19
CA ASN A 266 -10.53 24.38 18.72
C ASN A 266 -11.75 24.57 17.81
N SER A 267 -11.55 24.60 16.49
CA SER A 267 -12.69 24.74 15.55
C SER A 267 -13.56 23.47 15.53
N LEU A 268 -12.96 22.27 15.73
CA LEU A 268 -13.71 21.04 15.92
C LEU A 268 -14.55 21.10 17.21
N ARG A 269 -13.94 21.51 18.34
CA ARG A 269 -14.64 21.65 19.63
C ARG A 269 -15.81 22.64 19.51
N ALA A 270 -15.57 23.80 18.94
CA ALA A 270 -16.63 24.79 18.70
C ALA A 270 -17.78 24.27 17.81
N ALA A 271 -17.45 23.43 16.80
CA ALA A 271 -18.46 22.77 15.97
C ALA A 271 -19.32 21.80 16.79
N ILE A 272 -18.69 20.97 17.64
CA ILE A 272 -19.41 20.02 18.50
C ILE A 272 -20.25 20.74 19.56
N ASP A 273 -19.73 21.81 20.18
CA ASP A 273 -20.46 22.61 21.12
C ASP A 273 -21.70 23.23 20.45
N HIS A 274 -21.56 23.76 19.24
CA HIS A 274 -22.70 24.26 18.48
C HIS A 274 -23.72 23.13 18.14
N LEU A 275 -23.27 21.97 17.74
CA LEU A 275 -24.17 20.83 17.47
C LEU A 275 -24.96 20.43 18.73
N SER A 276 -24.36 20.49 19.92
CA SER A 276 -25.00 20.14 21.18
C SER A 276 -26.14 21.11 21.57
N THR A 277 -26.18 22.33 21.00
CA THR A 277 -27.27 23.30 21.25
C THR A 277 -28.49 23.10 20.35
N MET A 278 -28.45 22.17 19.40
CA MET A 278 -29.54 21.98 18.44
C MET A 278 -30.79 21.39 19.12
N PRO A 279 -31.95 22.05 19.01
CA PRO A 279 -33.13 21.71 19.82
C PRO A 279 -33.88 20.47 19.32
N THR A 280 -33.71 20.07 18.06
CA THR A 280 -34.42 18.94 17.45
C THR A 280 -33.51 18.06 16.66
N LYS A 281 -33.90 16.78 16.47
CA LYS A 281 -33.16 15.83 15.63
C LYS A 281 -33.02 16.32 14.18
N THR A 282 -34.02 17.04 13.66
CA THR A 282 -34.00 17.59 12.30
C THR A 282 -32.95 18.70 12.19
N SER A 283 -33.01 19.70 13.11
CA SER A 283 -32.03 20.80 13.14
C SER A 283 -30.61 20.28 13.40
N LEU A 284 -30.45 19.28 14.26
CA LEU A 284 -29.17 18.61 14.47
C LEU A 284 -28.64 17.95 13.18
N GLY A 285 -29.46 17.16 12.49
CA GLY A 285 -29.08 16.48 11.26
C GLY A 285 -28.65 17.44 10.13
N GLU A 286 -29.34 18.59 10.01
CA GLU A 286 -28.99 19.67 9.08
C GLU A 286 -27.68 20.38 9.48
N ALA A 287 -27.51 20.67 10.76
CA ALA A 287 -26.29 21.25 11.29
C ALA A 287 -25.08 20.34 11.16
N GLU A 288 -25.23 19.05 11.46
CA GLU A 288 -24.21 18.03 11.23
C GLU A 288 -23.80 17.96 9.75
N LYS A 289 -24.78 17.95 8.83
CA LYS A 289 -24.50 17.95 7.39
C LYS A 289 -23.71 19.18 6.98
N ARG A 290 -24.09 20.36 7.50
CA ARG A 290 -23.44 21.64 7.21
C ARG A 290 -22.05 21.77 7.80
N LEU A 291 -21.84 21.30 9.04
CA LEU A 291 -20.55 21.38 9.74
C LEU A 291 -19.60 20.23 9.37
N GLY A 292 -20.13 19.13 8.84
CA GLY A 292 -19.35 17.97 8.40
C GLY A 292 -18.99 16.99 9.53
N TRP A 293 -19.63 17.09 10.71
CA TRP A 293 -19.38 16.25 11.87
C TRP A 293 -20.68 15.66 12.41
N LYS A 294 -20.61 14.47 12.98
CA LYS A 294 -21.69 13.85 13.71
C LYS A 294 -21.47 14.08 15.21
N LEU A 295 -22.47 14.60 15.90
CA LEU A 295 -22.33 15.00 17.30
C LEU A 295 -21.85 13.86 18.19
N GLU A 296 -22.56 12.74 18.21
CA GLU A 296 -22.29 11.63 19.14
C GLU A 296 -20.93 10.98 18.85
N GLU A 297 -20.66 10.66 17.59
CA GLU A 297 -19.43 10.02 17.19
C GLU A 297 -18.21 10.94 17.36
N ALA A 298 -18.29 12.20 16.94
CA ALA A 298 -17.18 13.13 17.07
C ALA A 298 -16.87 13.48 18.54
N SER A 299 -17.90 13.57 19.40
CA SER A 299 -17.71 13.75 20.85
C SER A 299 -17.00 12.57 21.52
N ALA A 300 -17.20 11.36 21.00
CA ALA A 300 -16.54 10.15 21.49
C ALA A 300 -15.16 9.91 20.86
N SER A 301 -14.78 10.72 19.88
CA SER A 301 -13.53 10.57 19.13
C SER A 301 -12.29 10.84 19.99
N PHE A 302 -11.21 10.13 19.68
CA PHE A 302 -9.88 10.39 20.22
C PHE A 302 -9.41 11.84 19.94
N LEU A 303 -9.91 12.48 18.89
CA LEU A 303 -9.55 13.84 18.52
C LEU A 303 -9.93 14.89 19.58
N LEU A 304 -11.00 14.67 20.35
CA LEU A 304 -11.42 15.57 21.43
C LEU A 304 -10.95 15.13 22.82
N ALA A 305 -10.37 13.95 22.93
CA ALA A 305 -9.90 13.41 24.19
C ALA A 305 -8.66 14.17 24.69
N PRO A 306 -8.67 14.77 25.91
CA PRO A 306 -7.55 15.56 26.39
C PRO A 306 -6.25 14.77 26.49
N ASP A 307 -6.34 13.49 26.85
CA ASP A 307 -5.21 12.58 26.97
C ASP A 307 -4.57 12.20 25.63
N MET A 308 -5.27 12.45 24.51
CA MET A 308 -4.78 12.13 23.16
C MET A 308 -4.23 13.35 22.42
N GLN A 309 -4.46 14.57 22.93
CA GLN A 309 -3.90 15.78 22.35
C GLN A 309 -2.38 15.70 22.35
N GLU A 310 -1.72 16.31 21.37
CA GLU A 310 -0.28 16.25 21.11
C GLU A 310 0.19 14.89 20.52
N TRP A 311 -0.37 13.76 20.96
CA TRP A 311 0.01 12.45 20.48
C TRP A 311 -0.73 12.05 19.18
N CYS A 312 -2.03 12.35 19.09
CA CYS A 312 -2.86 12.06 17.91
C CYS A 312 -3.86 13.21 17.63
N GLU A 313 -3.44 14.14 16.82
CA GLU A 313 -4.25 15.30 16.42
C GLU A 313 -4.95 15.10 15.07
N LEU A 314 -5.76 16.09 14.65
CA LEU A 314 -6.34 16.12 13.29
C LEU A 314 -5.29 15.95 12.19
N ASP A 315 -4.14 16.57 12.36
CA ASP A 315 -3.03 16.47 11.43
C ASP A 315 -2.33 15.11 11.43
N SER A 316 -2.53 14.33 12.48
CA SER A 316 -2.08 12.93 12.54
C SER A 316 -2.90 12.03 11.62
N CYS A 317 -4.15 12.42 11.30
CA CYS A 317 -4.99 11.71 10.35
C CYS A 317 -4.49 11.95 8.92
N THR A 318 -4.02 10.92 8.26
CA THR A 318 -3.33 11.01 6.98
C THR A 318 -4.15 10.35 5.87
N PHE A 319 -4.45 11.13 4.81
CA PHE A 319 -5.08 10.57 3.61
C PHE A 319 -4.13 9.63 2.89
N ASP A 320 -4.62 8.47 2.54
CA ASP A 320 -3.86 7.50 1.78
C ASP A 320 -3.74 7.88 0.31
N ALA A 321 -2.51 7.96 -0.19
CA ALA A 321 -2.22 8.28 -1.59
C ALA A 321 -2.77 7.23 -2.56
N MET A 322 -2.74 5.93 -2.19
CA MET A 322 -3.23 4.85 -3.04
C MET A 322 -4.74 4.97 -3.26
N HIS A 323 -5.53 5.19 -2.20
CA HIS A 323 -6.98 5.34 -2.30
C HIS A 323 -7.41 6.71 -2.85
N ALA A 324 -6.60 7.76 -2.69
CA ALA A 324 -6.88 9.03 -3.33
C ALA A 324 -6.72 8.94 -4.85
N LEU A 325 -5.64 8.29 -5.34
CA LEU A 325 -5.29 8.30 -6.76
C LEU A 325 -5.80 7.05 -7.50
N TRP A 326 -5.53 5.83 -7.02
CA TRP A 326 -5.67 4.61 -7.84
C TRP A 326 -6.84 3.71 -7.43
N SER A 327 -7.03 3.42 -6.14
CA SER A 327 -8.09 2.50 -5.69
C SER A 327 -9.44 3.22 -5.60
N ASN A 328 -10.31 3.01 -6.58
CA ASN A 328 -11.55 3.80 -6.74
C ASN A 328 -11.28 5.30 -6.64
N GLY A 329 -10.11 5.72 -7.11
CA GLY A 329 -9.57 7.05 -6.97
C GLY A 329 -9.76 7.92 -8.21
N ILE A 330 -8.98 9.00 -8.25
CA ILE A 330 -9.00 10.00 -9.32
C ILE A 330 -8.72 9.37 -10.68
N VAL A 331 -7.74 8.44 -10.75
CA VAL A 331 -7.36 7.76 -11.99
C VAL A 331 -8.56 7.00 -12.59
N GLY A 332 -9.27 6.23 -11.77
CA GLY A 332 -10.44 5.49 -12.24
C GLY A 332 -11.55 6.40 -12.79
N GLN A 333 -11.79 7.51 -12.12
CA GLN A 333 -12.77 8.52 -12.53
C GLN A 333 -12.38 9.14 -13.86
N GLU A 334 -11.16 9.63 -14.00
CA GLU A 334 -10.73 10.34 -15.21
C GLU A 334 -10.60 9.42 -16.42
N LEU A 335 -10.09 8.19 -16.22
CA LEU A 335 -10.08 7.18 -17.27
C LEU A 335 -11.48 6.89 -17.82
N GLY A 336 -12.51 6.89 -16.95
CA GLY A 336 -13.91 6.72 -17.37
C GLY A 336 -14.40 7.87 -18.26
N TYR A 337 -14.10 9.11 -17.90
CA TYR A 337 -14.44 10.29 -18.72
C TYR A 337 -13.66 10.31 -20.03
N TRP A 338 -12.34 10.07 -19.96
CA TRP A 338 -11.49 9.98 -21.14
C TRP A 338 -11.96 8.91 -22.11
N TYR A 339 -12.30 7.71 -21.64
CA TYR A 339 -12.81 6.64 -22.48
C TYR A 339 -14.14 7.01 -23.14
N THR A 340 -15.03 7.67 -22.39
CA THR A 340 -16.30 8.17 -22.94
C THR A 340 -16.07 9.18 -24.08
N ALA A 341 -15.11 10.10 -23.91
CA ALA A 341 -14.72 11.05 -24.93
C ALA A 341 -14.07 10.34 -26.13
N LEU A 342 -13.19 9.36 -25.90
CA LEU A 342 -12.55 8.55 -26.92
C LEU A 342 -13.58 7.85 -27.82
N ARG A 343 -14.61 7.26 -27.22
CA ARG A 343 -15.72 6.62 -27.92
C ARG A 343 -16.52 7.62 -28.76
N ARG A 344 -16.86 8.76 -28.19
CA ARG A 344 -17.78 9.73 -28.81
C ARG A 344 -17.11 10.63 -29.84
N LYS A 345 -15.90 11.07 -29.61
CA LYS A 345 -15.19 12.02 -30.47
C LYS A 345 -14.33 11.34 -31.52
N ALA A 346 -13.52 10.35 -31.13
CA ALA A 346 -12.58 9.68 -32.03
C ALA A 346 -13.11 8.35 -32.61
N ASN A 347 -14.29 7.86 -32.17
CA ASN A 347 -14.87 6.57 -32.53
C ASN A 347 -13.92 5.37 -32.34
N LEU A 348 -13.02 5.46 -31.35
CA LEU A 348 -12.07 4.41 -30.98
C LEU A 348 -12.65 3.52 -29.89
N SER A 349 -12.29 2.24 -29.88
CA SER A 349 -12.85 1.20 -29.02
C SER A 349 -11.80 0.50 -28.18
N LEU A 350 -12.24 -0.36 -27.25
CA LEU A 350 -11.33 -1.26 -26.51
C LEU A 350 -10.57 -2.21 -27.44
N THR A 351 -11.13 -2.55 -28.59
CA THR A 351 -10.46 -3.38 -29.60
C THR A 351 -9.25 -2.66 -30.17
N ASP A 352 -9.38 -1.35 -30.44
CA ASP A 352 -8.28 -0.53 -30.95
C ASP A 352 -7.16 -0.38 -29.89
N MET A 353 -7.54 -0.17 -28.63
CA MET A 353 -6.60 -0.12 -27.51
C MET A 353 -5.89 -1.47 -27.30
N ARG A 354 -6.60 -2.59 -27.40
CA ARG A 354 -5.99 -3.93 -27.32
C ARG A 354 -4.97 -4.15 -28.43
N ARG A 355 -5.33 -3.78 -29.66
CA ARG A 355 -4.42 -3.87 -30.81
C ARG A 355 -3.17 -3.02 -30.60
N TYR A 356 -3.31 -1.81 -30.07
CA TYR A 356 -2.19 -0.95 -29.73
C TYR A 356 -1.25 -1.59 -28.69
N VAL A 357 -1.83 -2.19 -27.62
CA VAL A 357 -1.08 -2.90 -26.59
C VAL A 357 -0.36 -4.13 -27.14
N GLU A 358 -1.01 -4.89 -28.03
CA GLU A 358 -0.38 -6.04 -28.71
C GLU A 358 0.85 -5.64 -29.52
N LEU A 359 0.79 -4.49 -30.17
CA LEU A 359 1.88 -4.01 -31.03
C LEU A 359 3.03 -3.34 -30.27
N GLY A 360 2.75 -2.60 -29.19
CA GLY A 360 3.75 -1.74 -28.55
C GLY A 360 4.13 -2.13 -27.12
N TRP A 361 3.23 -2.78 -26.36
CA TRP A 361 3.42 -3.01 -24.93
C TRP A 361 3.68 -4.48 -24.54
N HIS A 362 3.86 -5.34 -25.50
CA HIS A 362 3.97 -6.79 -25.30
C HIS A 362 5.13 -7.16 -24.35
N GLY A 363 6.27 -6.47 -24.45
CA GLY A 363 7.45 -6.70 -23.61
C GLY A 363 7.19 -6.40 -22.13
N VAL A 364 6.51 -5.29 -21.84
CA VAL A 364 6.19 -4.84 -20.47
C VAL A 364 5.32 -5.86 -19.74
N GLY A 365 4.27 -6.37 -20.39
CA GLY A 365 3.39 -7.37 -19.79
C GLY A 365 4.13 -8.65 -19.42
N ARG A 366 5.01 -9.14 -20.29
CA ARG A 366 5.82 -10.35 -20.03
C ARG A 366 6.79 -10.15 -18.87
N ALA A 367 7.53 -9.03 -18.86
CA ALA A 367 8.50 -8.74 -17.81
C ALA A 367 7.87 -8.68 -16.40
N ARG A 368 6.63 -8.18 -16.31
CA ARG A 368 5.88 -8.04 -15.06
C ARG A 368 4.96 -9.21 -14.74
N GLY A 369 4.82 -10.20 -15.63
CA GLY A 369 3.87 -11.31 -15.47
C GLY A 369 2.40 -10.86 -15.50
N ILE A 370 2.11 -9.73 -16.16
CA ILE A 370 0.77 -9.14 -16.25
C ILE A 370 0.22 -9.38 -17.65
N ASN A 371 -1.00 -9.89 -17.73
CA ASN A 371 -1.74 -9.93 -19.00
C ASN A 371 -2.36 -8.55 -19.28
N LEU A 372 -1.63 -7.68 -19.98
CA LEU A 372 -2.09 -6.33 -20.27
C LEU A 372 -3.38 -6.31 -21.10
N LEU A 373 -3.63 -7.30 -21.94
CA LEU A 373 -4.86 -7.37 -22.74
C LEU A 373 -6.11 -7.56 -21.88
N SER A 374 -5.98 -8.21 -20.72
CA SER A 374 -7.08 -8.37 -19.76
C SER A 374 -7.51 -7.06 -19.11
N LEU A 375 -6.69 -6.01 -19.18
CA LEU A 375 -7.01 -4.68 -18.66
C LEU A 375 -7.99 -3.91 -19.56
N PHE A 376 -8.14 -4.31 -20.83
CA PHE A 376 -9.02 -3.64 -21.80
C PHE A 376 -10.22 -4.53 -22.15
N THR A 377 -11.09 -4.74 -21.16
CA THR A 377 -12.32 -5.55 -21.29
C THR A 377 -13.55 -4.74 -20.89
N VAL A 378 -14.71 -5.07 -21.46
CA VAL A 378 -16.00 -4.42 -21.14
C VAL A 378 -16.40 -4.55 -19.66
N HIS A 379 -15.79 -5.49 -18.93
CA HIS A 379 -16.02 -5.64 -17.49
C HIS A 379 -15.40 -4.48 -16.70
N LEU A 380 -14.21 -4.03 -17.10
CA LEU A 380 -13.49 -2.93 -16.44
C LEU A 380 -13.88 -1.55 -17.00
N TRP A 381 -14.32 -1.50 -18.26
CA TRP A 381 -14.63 -0.27 -18.96
C TRP A 381 -16.09 -0.21 -19.36
N ARG A 382 -16.78 0.83 -18.90
CA ARG A 382 -18.15 1.15 -19.33
C ARG A 382 -18.23 2.62 -19.65
N GLU A 383 -18.91 2.96 -20.75
CA GLU A 383 -19.15 4.36 -21.11
C GLU A 383 -19.98 5.05 -20.03
N GLY A 384 -19.55 6.23 -19.61
CA GLY A 384 -20.20 7.01 -18.55
C GLY A 384 -19.95 6.51 -17.11
N ALA A 385 -19.06 5.53 -16.92
CA ALA A 385 -18.70 5.01 -15.60
C ALA A 385 -17.19 5.03 -15.37
N ASP A 386 -16.79 5.05 -14.10
CA ASP A 386 -15.37 4.99 -13.69
C ASP A 386 -14.74 3.66 -14.15
N PHE A 387 -13.44 3.68 -14.41
CA PHE A 387 -12.65 2.46 -14.64
C PHE A 387 -12.63 1.59 -13.35
N ARG A 388 -12.88 0.29 -13.51
CA ARG A 388 -13.13 -0.64 -12.39
C ARG A 388 -11.95 -1.57 -12.06
N GLY A 389 -10.74 -1.22 -12.45
CA GLY A 389 -9.54 -1.96 -12.09
C GLY A 389 -9.12 -1.74 -10.64
N ASP A 390 -8.32 -2.67 -10.11
CA ASP A 390 -7.62 -2.45 -8.83
C ASP A 390 -6.53 -1.36 -8.98
N ALA A 391 -5.95 -0.94 -7.84
CA ALA A 391 -4.96 0.13 -7.83
C ALA A 391 -3.72 -0.18 -8.69
N GLY A 392 -3.26 -1.43 -8.71
CA GLY A 392 -2.15 -1.87 -9.55
C GLY A 392 -2.50 -1.82 -11.03
N GLN A 393 -3.72 -2.24 -11.40
CA GLN A 393 -4.23 -2.17 -12.77
C GLN A 393 -4.40 -0.72 -13.22
N ALA A 394 -4.95 0.15 -12.38
CA ALA A 394 -5.14 1.57 -12.67
C ALA A 394 -3.80 2.28 -12.96
N LEU A 395 -2.75 1.93 -12.20
CA LEU A 395 -1.40 2.46 -12.39
C LEU A 395 -0.87 2.17 -13.81
N PHE A 396 -0.97 0.91 -14.27
CA PHE A 396 -0.51 0.53 -15.61
C PHE A 396 -1.38 1.10 -16.72
N VAL A 397 -2.69 1.05 -16.55
CA VAL A 397 -3.65 1.50 -17.56
C VAL A 397 -3.51 2.99 -17.84
N LEU A 398 -3.26 3.82 -16.82
CA LEU A 398 -3.05 5.26 -16.99
C LEU A 398 -1.92 5.56 -17.98
N SER A 399 -0.76 4.96 -17.79
CA SER A 399 0.40 5.16 -18.68
C SER A 399 0.10 4.72 -20.12
N ILE A 400 -0.59 3.57 -20.29
CA ILE A 400 -0.99 3.09 -21.62
C ILE A 400 -1.98 4.05 -22.29
N CYS A 401 -2.95 4.58 -21.54
CA CYS A 401 -3.97 5.49 -22.09
C CYS A 401 -3.39 6.85 -22.50
N VAL A 402 -2.47 7.39 -21.69
CA VAL A 402 -1.74 8.63 -22.06
C VAL A 402 -1.01 8.41 -23.38
N GLN A 403 -0.29 7.32 -23.50
CA GLN A 403 0.50 6.98 -24.67
C GLN A 403 -0.37 6.74 -25.92
N PHE A 404 -1.45 5.95 -25.76
CA PHE A 404 -2.42 5.71 -26.84
C PHE A 404 -3.06 7.02 -27.31
N SER A 405 -3.36 7.91 -26.37
CA SER A 405 -3.96 9.20 -26.69
C SER A 405 -3.03 10.06 -27.53
N GLU A 406 -1.73 10.09 -27.20
CA GLU A 406 -0.73 10.83 -27.95
C GLU A 406 -0.44 10.23 -29.34
N ASP A 407 -0.23 8.90 -29.39
CA ASP A 407 0.18 8.21 -30.62
C ASP A 407 -0.95 8.08 -31.65
N ILE A 408 -2.20 7.95 -31.19
CA ILE A 408 -3.33 7.57 -32.03
C ILE A 408 -4.48 8.57 -31.95
N ALA A 409 -5.02 8.83 -30.74
CA ALA A 409 -6.30 9.51 -30.61
C ALA A 409 -6.26 10.96 -31.09
N ILE A 410 -5.18 11.69 -30.74
CA ILE A 410 -5.00 13.11 -31.16
C ILE A 410 -4.81 13.21 -32.69
N GLY A 411 -4.10 12.27 -33.30
CA GLY A 411 -3.88 12.22 -34.74
C GLY A 411 -5.18 12.01 -35.53
N LEU A 412 -6.12 11.21 -34.99
CA LEU A 412 -7.41 10.95 -35.58
C LEU A 412 -8.46 12.02 -35.26
N CYS A 413 -8.38 12.62 -34.08
CA CYS A 413 -9.31 13.64 -33.61
C CYS A 413 -8.62 14.70 -32.78
N ALA A 414 -8.35 15.87 -33.33
CA ALA A 414 -7.68 16.97 -32.67
C ALA A 414 -8.41 17.45 -31.38
N ASP A 415 -9.73 17.27 -31.32
CA ASP A 415 -10.54 17.64 -30.15
C ASP A 415 -10.23 16.78 -28.91
N MET A 416 -9.51 15.66 -29.06
CA MET A 416 -9.02 14.84 -27.95
C MET A 416 -7.83 15.46 -27.21
N ARG A 417 -7.23 16.55 -27.70
CA ARG A 417 -6.08 17.20 -27.04
C ARG A 417 -6.38 17.69 -25.62
N ARG A 418 -7.60 18.13 -25.36
CA ARG A 418 -7.98 18.60 -24.02
C ARG A 418 -8.02 17.46 -23.01
N GLU A 419 -8.66 16.35 -23.37
CA GLU A 419 -8.72 15.16 -22.54
C GLU A 419 -7.32 14.55 -22.35
N HIS A 420 -6.50 14.53 -23.40
CA HIS A 420 -5.11 14.10 -23.30
C HIS A 420 -4.32 14.96 -22.32
N SER A 421 -4.38 16.30 -22.44
CA SER A 421 -3.64 17.20 -21.54
C SER A 421 -4.04 17.03 -20.07
N SER A 422 -5.31 16.77 -19.79
CA SER A 422 -5.77 16.48 -18.43
C SER A 422 -5.23 15.15 -17.93
N LEU A 423 -5.33 14.10 -18.76
CA LEU A 423 -4.84 12.76 -18.40
C LEU A 423 -3.31 12.73 -18.23
N GLU A 424 -2.57 13.48 -19.04
CA GLU A 424 -1.12 13.66 -18.92
C GLU A 424 -0.76 14.40 -17.61
N ALA A 425 -1.52 15.44 -17.25
CA ALA A 425 -1.33 16.14 -15.98
C ALA A 425 -1.54 15.19 -14.78
N LEU A 426 -2.58 14.34 -14.82
CA LEU A 426 -2.79 13.30 -13.81
C LEU A 426 -1.63 12.29 -13.77
N HIS A 427 -1.13 11.86 -14.94
CA HIS A 427 0.00 10.94 -15.03
C HIS A 427 1.24 11.52 -14.35
N ARG A 428 1.55 12.80 -14.58
CA ARG A 428 2.66 13.50 -13.91
C ARG A 428 2.48 13.54 -12.39
N VAL A 429 1.26 13.75 -11.89
CA VAL A 429 0.96 13.64 -10.45
C VAL A 429 1.28 12.23 -9.94
N CYS A 430 0.82 11.20 -10.62
CA CYS A 430 1.04 9.81 -10.22
C CYS A 430 2.53 9.45 -10.20
N LEU A 431 3.30 9.86 -11.22
CA LEU A 431 4.75 9.65 -11.25
C LEU A 431 5.45 10.37 -10.09
N CYS A 432 5.13 11.66 -9.86
CA CYS A 432 5.68 12.43 -8.75
C CYS A 432 5.39 11.77 -7.38
N VAL A 433 4.20 11.21 -7.18
CA VAL A 433 3.87 10.46 -5.94
C VAL A 433 4.74 9.22 -5.79
N LEU A 434 4.96 8.46 -6.87
CA LEU A 434 5.81 7.26 -6.84
C LEU A 434 7.28 7.60 -6.56
N GLU A 435 7.78 8.68 -7.14
CA GLU A 435 9.13 9.20 -6.90
C GLU A 435 9.27 9.71 -5.46
N THR A 436 8.29 10.47 -4.98
CA THR A 436 8.27 10.99 -3.59
C THR A 436 8.31 9.86 -2.54
N LYS A 437 7.80 8.68 -2.84
CA LYS A 437 7.94 7.50 -1.96
C LYS A 437 9.38 7.02 -1.84
N ARG A 438 10.20 7.24 -2.86
CA ARG A 438 11.61 6.87 -2.89
C ARG A 438 12.49 7.96 -2.30
N ASP A 439 12.23 9.19 -2.71
CA ASP A 439 12.92 10.39 -2.24
C ASP A 439 11.92 11.52 -2.02
N THR A 440 11.83 12.00 -0.78
CA THR A 440 10.89 13.04 -0.37
C THR A 440 11.18 14.41 -1.01
N ALA A 441 12.38 14.64 -1.53
CA ALA A 441 12.72 15.86 -2.26
C ALA A 441 11.82 16.09 -3.49
N HIS A 442 11.38 15.01 -4.16
CA HIS A 442 10.43 15.09 -5.27
C HIS A 442 9.06 15.63 -4.86
N GLY A 443 8.67 15.47 -3.59
CA GLY A 443 7.40 15.97 -3.05
C GLY A 443 7.23 17.49 -3.12
N SER A 444 8.32 18.25 -3.31
CA SER A 444 8.26 19.72 -3.41
C SER A 444 7.40 20.25 -4.57
N HIS A 445 7.23 19.47 -5.61
CA HIS A 445 6.44 19.85 -6.80
C HIS A 445 5.00 19.29 -6.78
N LEU A 446 4.69 18.40 -5.85
CA LEU A 446 3.46 17.61 -5.87
C LEU A 446 2.20 18.49 -5.83
N ALA A 447 2.11 19.47 -4.93
CA ALA A 447 0.93 20.34 -4.83
C ALA A 447 0.71 21.17 -6.10
N ARG A 448 1.80 21.64 -6.73
CA ARG A 448 1.71 22.37 -8.00
C ARG A 448 1.15 21.48 -9.13
N LEU A 449 1.68 20.26 -9.26
CA LEU A 449 1.22 19.30 -10.26
C LEU A 449 -0.26 18.92 -10.03
N GLN A 450 -0.66 18.73 -8.79
CA GLN A 450 -2.05 18.44 -8.42
C GLN A 450 -2.97 19.61 -8.75
N ALA A 451 -2.54 20.84 -8.44
CA ALA A 451 -3.31 22.05 -8.78
C ALA A 451 -3.45 22.22 -10.30
N GLU A 452 -2.39 21.98 -11.07
CA GLU A 452 -2.42 21.99 -12.55
C GLU A 452 -3.41 20.94 -13.07
N HIS A 453 -3.37 19.72 -12.54
CA HIS A 453 -4.31 18.66 -12.91
C HIS A 453 -5.76 19.03 -12.59
N ILE A 454 -6.07 19.53 -11.38
CA ILE A 454 -7.44 19.92 -10.99
C ILE A 454 -7.98 21.00 -11.93
N ARG A 455 -7.17 22.02 -12.28
CA ARG A 455 -7.56 23.08 -13.24
C ARG A 455 -7.87 22.47 -14.61
N SER A 456 -6.99 21.59 -15.11
CA SER A 456 -7.17 20.92 -16.40
C SER A 456 -8.42 20.03 -16.40
N PHE A 457 -8.60 19.22 -15.36
CA PHE A 457 -9.77 18.36 -15.19
C PHE A 457 -11.07 19.17 -15.18
N ALA A 458 -11.15 20.24 -14.38
CA ALA A 458 -12.32 21.10 -14.28
C ALA A 458 -12.62 21.84 -15.59
N ALA A 459 -11.59 22.24 -16.34
CA ALA A 459 -11.76 22.90 -17.63
C ALA A 459 -12.27 21.94 -18.74
N VAL A 460 -11.93 20.64 -18.64
CA VAL A 460 -12.31 19.63 -19.65
C VAL A 460 -13.65 18.99 -19.33
N TYR A 461 -13.85 18.58 -18.07
CA TYR A 461 -15.00 17.77 -17.68
C TYR A 461 -16.06 18.54 -16.88
N GLY A 462 -15.72 19.74 -16.40
CA GLY A 462 -16.58 20.60 -15.58
C GLY A 462 -16.22 20.54 -14.09
N ALA A 463 -16.30 21.68 -13.42
CA ALA A 463 -16.04 21.80 -11.98
C ALA A 463 -17.03 20.99 -11.13
N ASP A 464 -18.24 20.76 -11.62
CA ASP A 464 -19.27 19.93 -10.98
C ASP A 464 -18.91 18.44 -10.95
N LYS A 465 -17.95 18.00 -11.76
CA LYS A 465 -17.43 16.62 -11.82
C LYS A 465 -16.26 16.41 -10.86
N VAL A 466 -15.71 17.47 -10.26
CA VAL A 466 -14.62 17.34 -9.28
C VAL A 466 -15.18 16.71 -8.01
N ARG A 467 -14.62 15.55 -7.65
CA ARG A 467 -15.00 14.81 -6.43
C ARG A 467 -14.02 15.09 -5.29
N PRO A 468 -14.43 14.85 -4.03
CA PRO A 468 -13.58 15.12 -2.86
C PRO A 468 -12.18 14.52 -2.90
N LYS A 469 -11.97 13.38 -3.59
CA LYS A 469 -10.64 12.74 -3.70
C LYS A 469 -9.62 13.62 -4.41
N LEU A 470 -10.04 14.47 -5.37
CA LEU A 470 -9.14 15.44 -5.99
C LEU A 470 -8.66 16.47 -4.95
N HIS A 471 -9.56 16.94 -4.07
CA HIS A 471 -9.15 17.82 -2.98
C HIS A 471 -8.23 17.12 -1.97
N TYR A 472 -8.51 15.85 -1.60
CA TYR A 472 -7.66 15.12 -0.65
C TYR A 472 -6.24 14.93 -1.17
N SER A 473 -6.06 14.80 -2.47
CA SER A 473 -4.73 14.66 -3.06
C SER A 473 -3.85 15.89 -2.82
N LEU A 474 -4.42 17.11 -2.70
CA LEU A 474 -3.68 18.34 -2.40
C LEU A 474 -3.00 18.33 -1.02
N HIS A 475 -3.50 17.51 -0.08
CA HIS A 475 -2.89 17.37 1.23
C HIS A 475 -1.66 16.45 1.25
N LEU A 476 -1.42 15.65 0.21
CA LEU A 476 -0.33 14.66 0.19
C LEU A 476 1.05 15.30 0.35
N GLN A 477 1.27 16.48 -0.25
CA GLN A 477 2.53 17.20 -0.08
C GLN A 477 2.75 17.66 1.36
N GLN A 478 1.72 18.25 1.99
CA GLN A 478 1.79 18.70 3.38
C GLN A 478 2.05 17.52 4.33
N GLN A 479 1.39 16.38 4.07
CA GLN A 479 1.60 15.13 4.81
C GLN A 479 3.04 14.63 4.66
N CYS A 480 3.57 14.64 3.42
CA CYS A 480 4.95 14.26 3.15
C CYS A 480 5.95 15.15 3.92
N TRP A 481 5.76 16.46 3.92
CA TRP A 481 6.62 17.38 4.64
C TRP A 481 6.54 17.21 6.16
N LYS A 482 5.32 17.06 6.70
CA LYS A 482 5.13 16.87 8.15
C LYS A 482 5.81 15.61 8.65
N TRP A 483 5.71 14.53 7.90
CA TRP A 483 6.16 13.21 8.32
C TRP A 483 7.53 12.82 7.76
N GLY A 484 8.12 13.65 6.89
CA GLY A 484 9.38 13.34 6.22
C GLY A 484 9.29 12.14 5.27
N ARG A 485 8.06 11.65 4.99
CA ARG A 485 7.82 10.49 4.14
C ARG A 485 6.36 10.46 3.65
N LEU A 486 6.14 9.98 2.44
CA LEU A 486 4.81 9.68 1.93
C LEU A 486 4.48 8.20 2.18
N VAL A 487 3.55 7.96 3.11
CA VAL A 487 3.07 6.60 3.44
C VAL A 487 1.79 6.30 2.67
N ASP A 488 1.65 5.05 2.22
CA ASP A 488 0.44 4.56 1.55
C ASP A 488 0.05 3.15 1.98
N CYS A 489 -1.15 2.75 1.59
CA CYS A 489 -1.76 1.48 1.99
C CYS A 489 -1.43 0.29 1.08
N PHE A 490 -0.64 0.43 0.00
CA PHE A 490 -0.32 -0.69 -0.90
C PHE A 490 0.21 -1.92 -0.16
N THR A 491 1.04 -1.69 0.85
CA THR A 491 1.61 -2.77 1.66
C THR A 491 0.54 -3.45 2.53
N CYS A 492 -0.31 -2.67 3.16
CA CYS A 492 -1.37 -3.18 4.03
C CYS A 492 -2.43 -3.94 3.23
N GLU A 493 -2.79 -3.46 2.04
CA GLU A 493 -3.69 -4.15 1.12
C GLU A 493 -3.14 -5.53 0.69
N ARG A 494 -1.84 -5.61 0.40
CA ARG A 494 -1.20 -6.90 0.13
C ARG A 494 -1.26 -7.82 1.34
N LYS A 495 -1.07 -7.26 2.55
CA LYS A 495 -1.12 -7.98 3.82
C LYS A 495 -2.52 -8.55 4.12
N HIS A 496 -3.58 -7.92 3.63
CA HIS A 496 -4.95 -8.47 3.71
C HIS A 496 -5.08 -9.88 3.12
N ARG A 497 -4.21 -10.29 2.21
CA ARG A 497 -4.18 -11.65 1.68
C ARG A 497 -3.90 -12.69 2.77
N ALA A 498 -3.07 -12.35 3.75
CA ALA A 498 -2.79 -13.22 4.90
C ALA A 498 -4.06 -13.38 5.75
N PHE A 499 -4.73 -12.29 6.09
CA PHE A 499 -6.01 -12.32 6.79
C PHE A 499 -7.07 -13.13 6.03
N LYS A 500 -7.30 -12.85 4.74
CA LYS A 500 -8.27 -13.59 3.91
C LYS A 500 -8.02 -15.10 3.94
N ARG A 501 -6.75 -15.52 3.96
CA ARG A 501 -6.35 -16.93 4.06
C ARG A 501 -6.68 -17.52 5.43
N VAL A 502 -6.37 -16.82 6.51
CA VAL A 502 -6.66 -17.22 7.89
C VAL A 502 -8.18 -17.27 8.12
N ALA A 503 -8.89 -16.20 7.77
CA ALA A 503 -10.33 -16.04 7.96
C ALA A 503 -11.16 -17.16 7.31
N ARG A 504 -10.77 -17.62 6.11
CA ARG A 504 -11.46 -18.73 5.43
C ARG A 504 -11.33 -20.06 6.16
N ARG A 505 -10.32 -20.23 7.01
CA ARG A 505 -10.06 -21.46 7.77
C ARG A 505 -10.74 -21.49 9.13
N GLN A 506 -11.06 -20.31 9.68
CA GLN A 506 -11.74 -20.22 10.98
C GLN A 506 -13.21 -20.59 10.84
N GLN A 507 -13.63 -21.63 11.57
CA GLN A 507 -15.02 -22.13 11.53
C GLN A 507 -15.89 -21.53 12.64
N MET A 508 -15.29 -21.24 13.80
CA MET A 508 -16.02 -20.73 14.97
C MET A 508 -16.10 -19.21 14.95
N LEU A 509 -17.27 -18.67 14.70
CA LEU A 509 -17.49 -17.21 14.68
C LEU A 509 -17.39 -16.58 16.07
N ALA A 510 -17.71 -17.30 17.15
CA ALA A 510 -17.67 -16.77 18.52
C ALA A 510 -16.28 -16.29 18.97
N ARG A 511 -15.21 -16.93 18.49
CA ARG A 511 -13.80 -16.56 18.78
C ARG A 511 -13.04 -16.15 17.53
N PHE A 512 -13.75 -15.80 16.49
CA PHE A 512 -13.16 -15.55 15.16
C PHE A 512 -12.09 -14.48 15.19
N SER A 513 -12.41 -13.31 15.74
CA SER A 513 -11.52 -12.15 15.77
C SER A 513 -10.21 -12.46 16.52
N GLN A 514 -10.32 -13.03 17.72
CA GLN A 514 -9.17 -13.41 18.53
C GLN A 514 -8.31 -14.50 17.86
N GLN A 515 -8.93 -15.52 17.28
CA GLN A 515 -8.19 -16.59 16.60
C GLN A 515 -7.48 -16.10 15.33
N CYS A 516 -8.13 -15.23 14.56
CA CYS A 516 -7.47 -14.60 13.41
C CYS A 516 -6.29 -13.74 13.84
N LEU A 517 -6.44 -12.97 14.91
CA LEU A 517 -5.36 -12.14 15.46
C LEU A 517 -4.16 -12.98 15.88
N LEU A 518 -4.37 -14.04 16.65
CA LEU A 518 -3.29 -14.95 17.09
C LEU A 518 -2.58 -15.63 15.93
N GLU A 519 -3.31 -16.14 14.94
CA GLU A 519 -2.71 -16.77 13.75
C GLU A 519 -1.87 -15.78 12.93
N LEU A 520 -2.33 -14.52 12.78
CA LEU A 520 -1.60 -13.48 12.07
C LEU A 520 -0.34 -13.07 12.84
N ALA A 521 -0.46 -12.74 14.12
CA ALA A 521 0.65 -12.37 14.97
C ALA A 521 1.71 -13.48 15.05
N SER A 522 1.27 -14.74 15.21
CA SER A 522 2.18 -15.90 15.19
C SER A 522 2.94 -16.03 13.87
N ALA A 523 2.27 -15.78 12.73
CA ALA A 523 2.92 -15.82 11.43
C ALA A 523 3.94 -14.68 11.27
N GLU A 524 3.63 -13.48 11.79
CA GLU A 524 4.47 -12.28 11.71
C GLU A 524 5.73 -12.40 12.57
N LEU A 525 5.61 -12.92 13.79
CA LEU A 525 6.76 -13.13 14.67
C LEU A 525 7.69 -14.24 14.15
N ARG A 526 7.13 -15.28 13.55
CA ARG A 526 7.93 -16.36 12.96
C ARG A 526 8.52 -16.05 11.60
N SER A 527 8.00 -15.04 10.93
CA SER A 527 8.52 -14.66 9.63
C SER A 527 9.98 -14.23 9.77
N LYS A 528 10.88 -15.15 9.45
CA LYS A 528 12.30 -14.86 9.22
C LYS A 528 12.53 -14.18 7.87
N GLN A 529 11.44 -13.82 7.18
CA GLN A 529 11.48 -13.28 5.83
C GLN A 529 12.00 -11.84 5.72
N PRO A 530 11.86 -10.94 6.71
CA PRO A 530 12.54 -9.65 6.62
C PRO A 530 14.03 -9.83 6.35
N ALA A 531 14.68 -10.76 7.05
CA ALA A 531 16.07 -11.09 6.82
C ALA A 531 16.35 -11.54 5.38
N LYS A 532 15.48 -12.35 4.81
CA LYS A 532 15.66 -12.86 3.43
C LYS A 532 15.31 -11.83 2.35
N ARG A 533 14.41 -10.87 2.66
CA ARG A 533 14.03 -9.79 1.71
C ARG A 533 14.91 -8.55 1.82
N LEU A 534 15.57 -8.35 2.96
CA LEU A 534 16.53 -7.26 3.14
C LEU A 534 17.89 -7.56 2.49
N LEU A 535 18.23 -8.83 2.38
CA LEU A 535 19.43 -9.27 1.67
C LEU A 535 19.07 -9.68 0.25
N TRP A 536 19.82 -9.19 -0.72
CA TRP A 536 19.68 -9.59 -2.11
C TRP A 536 19.99 -11.08 -2.26
N ARG A 537 19.16 -11.79 -3.00
CA ARG A 537 19.33 -13.21 -3.31
C ARG A 537 18.85 -13.52 -4.71
N LEU A 538 19.45 -14.53 -5.31
CA LEU A 538 18.98 -15.05 -6.59
C LEU A 538 17.63 -15.75 -6.43
N ASP A 539 16.73 -15.59 -7.40
CA ASP A 539 15.41 -16.21 -7.43
C ASP A 539 15.07 -16.73 -8.84
N GLY A 540 14.29 -17.80 -8.86
CA GLY A 540 13.97 -18.54 -10.07
C GLY A 540 14.93 -19.71 -10.31
N ARG A 541 14.82 -20.31 -11.48
CA ARG A 541 15.70 -21.43 -11.87
C ARG A 541 17.11 -20.92 -12.13
N THR A 542 18.05 -21.27 -11.26
CA THR A 542 19.45 -20.89 -11.39
C THR A 542 20.22 -21.88 -12.25
N THR A 543 21.22 -21.38 -12.97
CA THR A 543 22.18 -22.17 -13.76
C THR A 543 23.59 -21.69 -13.47
N GLU A 544 24.55 -22.60 -13.44
CA GLU A 544 25.96 -22.26 -13.35
C GLU A 544 26.53 -21.97 -14.75
N ASN A 545 27.38 -20.97 -14.85
CA ASN A 545 28.02 -20.56 -16.10
C ASN A 545 29.49 -20.22 -15.87
N VAL A 546 30.37 -21.05 -16.39
CA VAL A 546 31.83 -20.91 -16.26
C VAL A 546 32.34 -19.70 -17.05
N ASP A 547 31.81 -19.51 -18.26
CA ASP A 547 32.27 -18.40 -19.14
C ASP A 547 32.00 -17.04 -18.53
N VAL A 548 30.81 -16.88 -17.90
CA VAL A 548 30.47 -15.63 -17.19
C VAL A 548 31.34 -15.49 -15.95
N GLY A 549 31.56 -16.54 -15.18
CA GLY A 549 32.47 -16.52 -14.02
C GLY A 549 33.87 -16.06 -14.44
N THR A 550 34.43 -16.67 -15.46
CA THR A 550 35.76 -16.32 -16.00
C THR A 550 35.79 -14.87 -16.53
N ALA A 551 34.77 -14.44 -17.27
CA ALA A 551 34.68 -13.06 -17.78
C ALA A 551 34.59 -12.02 -16.66
N LEU A 552 34.11 -12.39 -15.49
CA LEU A 552 34.04 -11.53 -14.29
C LEU A 552 35.26 -11.70 -13.35
N GLY A 553 36.25 -12.48 -13.76
CA GLY A 553 37.47 -12.71 -12.99
C GLY A 553 37.30 -13.64 -11.79
N ALA A 554 36.24 -14.43 -11.76
CA ALA A 554 35.99 -15.39 -10.68
C ALA A 554 36.75 -16.70 -10.85
N THR A 555 37.09 -17.33 -9.75
CA THR A 555 37.74 -18.67 -9.71
C THR A 555 36.75 -19.82 -9.83
N ALA A 556 35.44 -19.53 -9.67
CA ALA A 556 34.35 -20.51 -9.74
C ALA A 556 33.30 -20.07 -10.80
N PRO A 557 32.45 -21.00 -11.26
CA PRO A 557 31.33 -20.66 -12.14
C PRO A 557 30.42 -19.62 -11.53
N ALA A 558 29.96 -18.66 -12.33
CA ALA A 558 28.95 -17.69 -11.91
C ALA A 558 27.57 -18.38 -11.83
N THR A 559 26.82 -18.10 -10.77
CA THR A 559 25.43 -18.57 -10.66
C THR A 559 24.49 -17.54 -11.30
N LEU A 560 23.83 -17.92 -12.39
CA LEU A 560 22.90 -17.07 -13.12
C LEU A 560 21.46 -17.30 -12.68
N ALA A 561 20.70 -16.23 -12.53
CA ALA A 561 19.27 -16.26 -12.24
C ALA A 561 18.51 -15.21 -13.07
N PRO A 562 17.21 -15.42 -13.34
CA PRO A 562 16.39 -14.46 -14.06
C PRO A 562 16.09 -13.21 -13.22
N ARG A 563 16.18 -13.28 -11.90
CA ARG A 563 15.87 -12.17 -10.98
C ARG A 563 16.60 -12.26 -9.65
N ALA A 564 16.71 -11.12 -8.98
CA ALA A 564 17.13 -11.03 -7.60
C ALA A 564 15.96 -10.51 -6.74
N LEU A 565 15.79 -11.12 -5.58
CA LEU A 565 14.88 -10.67 -4.53
C LEU A 565 15.70 -10.06 -3.40
N GLY A 566 15.34 -8.86 -3.01
CA GLY A 566 15.96 -8.11 -1.93
C GLY A 566 14.98 -7.08 -1.38
N PRO A 567 15.46 -5.90 -0.98
CA PRO A 567 14.59 -4.77 -0.62
C PRO A 567 13.57 -4.45 -1.71
N ASP A 568 13.99 -4.62 -2.95
CA ASP A 568 13.10 -4.57 -4.12
C ASP A 568 13.39 -5.76 -5.05
N THR A 569 12.54 -6.03 -6.03
CA THR A 569 12.78 -7.11 -6.99
C THR A 569 13.36 -6.53 -8.27
N ILE A 570 14.55 -7.00 -8.65
CA ILE A 570 15.17 -6.68 -9.95
C ILE A 570 15.11 -7.92 -10.82
N SER A 571 14.58 -7.79 -12.02
CA SER A 571 14.36 -8.90 -12.94
C SER A 571 15.01 -8.63 -14.29
N ARG A 572 15.26 -9.70 -15.03
CA ARG A 572 15.65 -9.59 -16.44
C ARG A 572 14.61 -8.76 -17.21
N GLY A 573 15.09 -7.80 -17.99
CA GLY A 573 14.26 -6.85 -18.76
C GLY A 573 13.87 -5.59 -18.00
N ASP A 574 14.23 -5.45 -16.71
CA ASP A 574 14.13 -4.16 -16.03
C ASP A 574 15.16 -3.18 -16.64
N VAL A 575 14.79 -1.92 -16.68
CA VAL A 575 15.69 -0.83 -17.06
C VAL A 575 15.87 0.08 -15.85
N LEU A 576 17.10 0.29 -15.46
CA LEU A 576 17.50 1.14 -14.33
C LEU A 576 18.15 2.41 -14.90
N ILE A 577 17.77 3.56 -14.37
CA ILE A 577 18.31 4.87 -14.79
C ILE A 577 19.09 5.48 -13.62
N PRO A 578 20.36 5.12 -13.45
CA PRO A 578 21.18 5.66 -12.36
C PRO A 578 21.53 7.14 -12.56
N SER A 579 21.51 7.63 -13.81
CA SER A 579 21.72 9.04 -14.14
C SER A 579 20.96 9.42 -15.41
N PRO A 580 20.70 10.72 -15.66
CA PRO A 580 20.05 11.17 -16.89
C PRO A 580 20.80 10.83 -18.19
N ALA A 581 22.08 10.50 -18.08
CA ALA A 581 22.94 10.18 -19.22
C ALA A 581 23.13 8.67 -19.44
N GLU A 582 22.69 7.84 -18.51
CA GLU A 582 22.90 6.39 -18.55
C GLU A 582 21.65 5.63 -18.14
N ALA A 583 21.33 4.58 -18.87
CA ALA A 583 20.37 3.58 -18.46
C ALA A 583 20.97 2.17 -18.60
N PHE A 584 20.53 1.26 -17.76
CA PHE A 584 21.01 -0.13 -17.70
C PHE A 584 19.87 -1.08 -17.97
N GLU A 585 19.91 -1.78 -19.09
CA GLU A 585 18.99 -2.89 -19.36
C GLU A 585 19.51 -4.15 -18.66
N VAL A 586 18.73 -4.69 -17.73
CA VAL A 586 19.09 -5.90 -16.96
C VAL A 586 18.88 -7.15 -17.81
N LEU A 587 19.96 -7.84 -18.12
CA LEU A 587 19.95 -9.09 -18.88
C LEU A 587 19.83 -10.33 -18.00
N GLY A 588 20.24 -10.22 -16.75
CA GLY A 588 20.18 -11.28 -15.77
C GLY A 588 20.84 -10.85 -14.47
N VAL A 589 20.79 -11.71 -13.50
CA VAL A 589 21.41 -11.51 -12.19
C VAL A 589 22.36 -12.67 -11.95
N THR A 590 23.53 -12.36 -11.42
CA THR A 590 24.55 -13.38 -11.11
C THR A 590 25.04 -13.23 -9.68
N SER A 591 25.60 -14.32 -9.14
CA SER A 591 26.34 -14.29 -7.88
C SER A 591 27.77 -14.80 -8.12
N VAL A 592 28.73 -14.00 -7.70
CA VAL A 592 30.17 -14.31 -7.76
C VAL A 592 30.75 -13.98 -6.40
N ASP A 593 31.48 -14.89 -5.77
CA ASP A 593 32.10 -14.75 -4.45
C ASP A 593 31.17 -14.15 -3.39
N SER A 594 29.94 -14.67 -3.32
CA SER A 594 28.85 -14.20 -2.43
C SER A 594 28.34 -12.78 -2.71
N ARG A 595 28.82 -12.12 -3.76
CA ARG A 595 28.33 -10.80 -4.20
C ARG A 595 27.29 -10.98 -5.30
N ILE A 596 26.21 -10.20 -5.24
CA ILE A 596 25.19 -10.21 -6.29
C ILE A 596 25.46 -9.06 -7.25
N LEU A 597 25.58 -9.41 -8.52
CA LEU A 597 25.85 -8.50 -9.62
C LEU A 597 24.71 -8.55 -10.64
N LEU A 598 24.41 -7.42 -11.24
CA LEU A 598 23.54 -7.33 -12.41
C LEU A 598 24.38 -7.43 -13.67
N LEU A 599 24.01 -8.33 -14.56
CA LEU A 599 24.52 -8.35 -15.92
C LEU A 599 23.67 -7.39 -16.74
N ILE A 600 24.29 -6.38 -17.34
CA ILE A 600 23.60 -5.27 -17.98
C ILE A 600 24.14 -4.99 -19.38
N HIS A 601 23.27 -4.44 -20.24
CA HIS A 601 23.69 -3.59 -21.34
C HIS A 601 23.59 -2.13 -20.92
N VAL A 602 24.62 -1.36 -21.22
CA VAL A 602 24.58 0.10 -21.07
C VAL A 602 23.82 0.68 -22.25
N LEU A 603 22.88 1.55 -21.96
CA LEU A 603 22.11 2.30 -22.94
C LEU A 603 22.57 3.76 -22.93
N GLU A 604 22.71 4.35 -24.10
CA GLU A 604 23.00 5.77 -24.29
C GLU A 604 21.80 6.49 -24.90
N PRO A 605 21.55 7.76 -24.54
CA PRO A 605 20.51 8.54 -25.17
C PRO A 605 20.71 8.56 -26.70
N ALA A 606 19.68 8.21 -27.44
CA ALA A 606 19.73 8.16 -28.91
C ALA A 606 19.88 9.56 -29.53
N ASP A 607 19.44 10.59 -28.80
CA ASP A 607 19.53 11.98 -29.21
C ASP A 607 19.45 12.87 -27.96
N LEU A 608 20.41 13.81 -27.83
CA LEU A 608 20.45 14.74 -26.67
C LEU A 608 19.21 15.64 -26.56
N HIS A 609 18.46 15.82 -27.65
CA HIS A 609 17.23 16.62 -27.69
C HIS A 609 15.95 15.82 -27.40
N PHE A 610 16.02 14.48 -27.34
CA PHE A 610 14.86 13.60 -27.15
C PHE A 610 14.66 13.13 -25.69
N ASN A 611 15.51 13.55 -24.77
CA ASN A 611 15.56 13.01 -23.42
C ASN A 611 14.35 13.26 -22.53
N THR A 612 13.40 14.09 -22.96
CA THR A 612 12.10 14.22 -22.27
C THR A 612 11.05 14.65 -23.26
N THR A 613 10.34 13.71 -23.83
CA THR A 613 9.03 14.04 -24.41
C THR A 613 8.11 14.46 -23.25
N ARG A 614 7.11 15.32 -23.52
CA ARG A 614 6.10 15.73 -22.53
C ARG A 614 5.40 14.55 -21.86
N SER A 615 5.46 13.37 -22.43
CA SER A 615 4.86 12.11 -21.97
C SER A 615 5.79 11.24 -21.11
N GLY A 616 6.99 11.71 -20.75
CA GLY A 616 7.96 10.91 -19.99
C GLY A 616 8.60 9.78 -20.79
N ARG A 617 8.62 9.87 -22.12
CA ARG A 617 9.31 8.89 -22.98
C ARG A 617 10.72 9.32 -23.30
N SER A 618 11.61 8.36 -23.29
CA SER A 618 12.99 8.56 -23.76
C SER A 618 13.35 7.51 -24.81
N LYS A 619 14.22 7.90 -25.74
CA LYS A 619 14.76 7.03 -26.78
C LYS A 619 16.24 6.77 -26.51
N TRP A 620 16.60 5.51 -26.43
CA TRP A 620 17.94 5.05 -26.08
C TRP A 620 18.49 4.10 -27.14
N THR A 621 19.80 4.01 -27.22
CA THR A 621 20.50 3.04 -28.06
C THR A 621 21.40 2.18 -27.19
N ARG A 622 21.56 0.91 -27.55
CA ARG A 622 22.59 0.07 -26.91
C ARG A 622 23.96 0.56 -27.32
N ALA A 623 24.70 1.10 -26.36
CA ALA A 623 26.04 1.66 -26.57
C ALA A 623 27.04 0.62 -27.02
N SER A 624 26.89 -0.62 -26.62
CA SER A 624 27.77 -1.71 -27.00
C SER A 624 27.07 -3.07 -26.86
N THR A 625 27.53 -4.07 -27.62
CA THR A 625 27.15 -5.47 -27.43
C THR A 625 27.89 -6.13 -26.25
N ARG A 626 28.80 -5.39 -25.60
CA ARG A 626 29.59 -5.90 -24.50
C ARG A 626 28.76 -5.96 -23.22
N LEU A 627 28.84 -7.09 -22.54
CA LEU A 627 28.21 -7.32 -21.26
C LEU A 627 29.01 -6.61 -20.16
N HIS A 628 28.30 -5.87 -19.32
CA HIS A 628 28.86 -5.25 -18.13
C HIS A 628 28.26 -5.89 -16.89
N ALA A 629 28.98 -5.85 -15.78
CA ALA A 629 28.49 -6.27 -14.48
C ALA A 629 28.56 -5.12 -13.49
N VAL A 630 27.44 -4.86 -12.81
CA VAL A 630 27.31 -3.79 -11.83
C VAL A 630 26.84 -4.38 -10.50
N HIS A 631 27.40 -3.89 -9.41
CA HIS A 631 26.98 -4.30 -8.07
C HIS A 631 25.52 -3.91 -7.86
N ILE A 632 24.67 -4.85 -7.44
CA ILE A 632 23.24 -4.59 -7.29
C ILE A 632 22.96 -3.44 -6.32
N GLU A 633 23.75 -3.35 -5.26
CA GLU A 633 23.59 -2.31 -4.23
C GLU A 633 23.87 -0.90 -4.74
N SER A 634 24.76 -0.76 -5.74
CA SER A 634 25.10 0.56 -6.31
C SER A 634 24.00 1.16 -7.18
N VAL A 635 23.04 0.34 -7.63
CA VAL A 635 21.96 0.75 -8.55
C VAL A 635 20.57 0.37 -8.05
N ALA A 636 20.47 -0.22 -6.86
CA ALA A 636 19.20 -0.69 -6.31
C ALA A 636 18.17 0.42 -6.09
N SER A 637 18.63 1.63 -5.80
CA SER A 637 17.83 2.84 -5.62
C SER A 637 17.57 3.62 -6.92
N ALA A 638 18.17 3.21 -8.05
CA ALA A 638 18.01 3.92 -9.31
C ALA A 638 16.53 3.91 -9.78
N PRO A 639 16.02 5.01 -10.33
CA PRO A 639 14.74 5.04 -11.01
C PRO A 639 14.63 3.94 -12.05
N ARG A 640 13.44 3.43 -12.26
CA ARG A 640 13.16 2.38 -13.24
C ARG A 640 12.27 2.89 -14.33
N ALA A 641 12.67 2.63 -15.56
CA ALA A 641 11.85 2.85 -16.72
C ALA A 641 11.21 1.56 -17.21
N MET A 642 10.07 1.68 -17.84
CA MET A 642 9.44 0.57 -18.54
C MET A 642 9.93 0.51 -19.97
N HIS A 643 10.45 -0.65 -20.37
CA HIS A 643 10.77 -0.92 -21.77
C HIS A 643 9.46 -0.99 -22.59
N MET A 644 9.29 -0.05 -23.51
CA MET A 644 8.07 0.03 -24.34
C MET A 644 8.22 -0.78 -25.61
N ARG A 645 9.17 -0.48 -26.43
CA ARG A 645 9.40 -1.17 -27.70
C ARG A 645 10.88 -1.12 -28.12
N GLU A 646 11.27 -2.12 -28.92
CA GLU A 646 12.51 -2.09 -29.67
C GLU A 646 12.23 -1.82 -31.13
N GLU A 647 13.04 -1.02 -31.76
CA GLU A 647 13.01 -0.73 -33.18
C GLU A 647 14.42 -0.83 -33.75
N ARG A 648 14.60 -1.64 -34.77
CA ARG A 648 15.88 -1.76 -35.45
C ARG A 648 15.91 -0.85 -36.67
N ILE A 649 16.78 0.15 -36.65
CA ILE A 649 17.00 1.07 -37.77
C ILE A 649 18.43 0.83 -38.26
N GLY A 650 18.58 0.16 -39.42
CA GLY A 650 19.86 -0.31 -39.91
C GLY A 650 20.50 -1.32 -38.96
N ASN A 651 21.72 -1.05 -38.49
CA ASN A 651 22.45 -1.89 -37.54
C ASN A 651 22.24 -1.47 -36.06
N THR A 652 21.48 -0.41 -35.82
CA THR A 652 21.28 0.13 -34.47
C THR A 652 19.94 -0.33 -33.91
N THR A 653 19.94 -0.82 -32.67
CA THR A 653 18.72 -1.13 -31.92
C THR A 653 18.38 0.07 -31.05
N HIS A 654 17.23 0.67 -31.32
CA HIS A 654 16.66 1.73 -30.51
C HIS A 654 15.67 1.15 -29.50
N ILE A 655 15.75 1.61 -28.26
CA ILE A 655 14.89 1.19 -27.17
C ILE A 655 14.10 2.40 -26.71
N TRP A 656 12.78 2.27 -26.68
CA TRP A 656 11.90 3.28 -26.15
C TRP A 656 11.55 2.92 -24.71
N LEU A 657 11.79 3.86 -23.80
CA LEU A 657 11.49 3.73 -22.38
C LEU A 657 10.39 4.69 -21.98
N LEU A 658 9.61 4.28 -21.02
CA LEU A 658 8.70 5.14 -20.26
C LEU A 658 9.32 5.29 -18.87
N GLU A 659 9.83 6.46 -18.59
CA GLU A 659 10.47 6.83 -17.32
C GLU A 659 9.44 7.09 -16.23
#